data_452f70b5cf5529ef89a9fe15c1723f91
#
_entry.id   452f70b5cf5529ef89a9fe15c1723f91
#
_cell.length_a   1.000
_cell.length_b   1.000
_cell.length_c   1.000
_cell.angle_alpha   90.00
_cell.angle_beta   90.00
_cell.angle_gamma   90.00
#
_symmetry.space_group_name_H-M   'P 1'
#
loop_
_entity.id
_entity.type
_entity.pdbx_description
1 polymer ?
#
loop_
_entity_poly.entity_id
_entity_poly.type
_entity_poly.pdbx_seq_one_letter_code
_entity_poly.pdbx_strand_id
1 'polypeptide(L)'
;MSNENEKAPMENGAKENHGISNSTGMLAIPAADVKHFLESILSTGLHAVVTKQGNSMRHEWGQTPDELVSLASTKTDCWFSPAGFSSPSRKAKDCTGAAALWLDIDIGAHHAKPDYTDPKQFGLDFKKFMAGTGLPMPWIVSTGHGVHLYWPLGRTVTPDKWSRFMARLFTACDKYGLRYDHAATDISRILRVPGTYNYKGQPVPVKIAKAGVTDLLKLATVLKQYEPAKQTAVKHADTVREMRETDPIVNGCEQIRTCGAAEYETWRNAARCLTFCDHGYETFHQLSQDDPRYDVDQCDKTWDSLEKDNYAPVLCSTFEKAHADVCAKCPSHNKIKTPVMLGKKLKAKVESAPADSIRGVPFESDSYHVVPGKGVQWTFQNKEGADITLTIAPFEFYIMELVIDNRMQTPMRTYKSRVVFSDNSYRDFDFVVDDMYKSGLAPARILTQYGISVEPDNMDQMIKFMKTYIAKVQNELTPSFIRDHYGWYEVQDLSGEHHSEFVIGAQTYTASGVKVTYLDSRAQAMAEHKMTVAGTLDEWKKIPRLYHELGQESAQLLMCASFGSVFMPLGIGTATNVAYNFYDTVGGKGKTSLLAALASVWGDPSSLPLSKTDTVSAKYQQYSVYHNLPILIDEITGMSAGDIANMLYDLVNGREKNRSNRQGTELQRGGSWQTITVSTSNQSLYEMLKSFREQTLATSMRVIEMRCDFKDYTGDTEITDKIDSVMTAVHSNYGLAGREFIKYILADSNIKKEVTDYVAQFSAKYRRNNDERFWITGLGVALAAGRIAVRMGLLDYDMDVLEKWVGETLLSTMRSSVRDNRQNPVSILADFITDNINNTLVVAEHTRQGKEPPVGMPDPYVSIEPRGSLQIRRELDSNTVVFKKAALTRWADSHGVSASTLLDDLKGYPNASIINTLMDLGQGVKRFASARQRCISIRLPDLDGQLPPVPDMADGEGEGECPF
;
A
#
# COMPACT_ATOMS: atom_id res chain seq x y z
N MET A 1 69.05 12.65 -38.43
CA MET A 1 69.48 11.68 -39.47
C MET A 1 68.24 10.82 -39.69
N SER A 2 67.65 11.20 -40.69
CA SER A 2 67.30 10.77 -42.06
C SER A 2 66.16 9.69 -41.97
N ASN A 3 64.98 10.09 -42.40
CA ASN A 3 64.40 9.98 -43.74
C ASN A 3 64.32 8.56 -44.21
N GLU A 4 63.26 8.01 -44.69
CA GLU A 4 62.58 8.38 -45.93
C GLU A 4 61.19 7.75 -46.05
N ASN A 5 60.39 8.49 -46.74
CA ASN A 5 59.08 8.16 -47.35
C ASN A 5 59.18 6.95 -48.32
N GLU A 6 58.04 6.28 -48.50
CA GLU A 6 57.61 6.02 -49.88
C GLU A 6 56.07 5.83 -49.98
N LYS A 7 55.62 6.37 -51.12
CA LYS A 7 54.23 6.53 -51.53
C LYS A 7 53.71 5.32 -52.28
N ALA A 8 52.39 5.25 -52.24
CA ALA A 8 51.38 4.47 -52.96
C ALA A 8 51.75 3.97 -54.40
N PRO A 9 50.90 3.06 -54.97
CA PRO A 9 49.84 3.60 -55.81
C PRO A 9 48.46 2.95 -55.72
N MET A 10 47.44 3.66 -56.18
CA MET A 10 46.10 3.21 -56.49
C MET A 10 46.06 2.23 -57.64
N GLU A 11 45.17 1.28 -57.62
CA GLU A 11 44.46 0.79 -58.79
C GLU A 11 43.00 0.47 -58.54
N ASN A 12 42.17 0.86 -59.49
CA ASN A 12 40.74 0.70 -59.64
C ASN A 12 40.42 -0.76 -60.06
N GLY A 13 39.24 -1.22 -59.62
CA GLY A 13 38.58 -2.18 -60.46
C GLY A 13 37.55 -3.09 -59.76
N ALA A 14 36.36 -2.96 -60.24
CA ALA A 14 35.31 -3.97 -60.32
C ALA A 14 34.30 -4.16 -59.15
N LYS A 15 33.09 -3.76 -59.45
CA LYS A 15 31.84 -4.14 -58.82
C LYS A 15 31.67 -5.69 -58.94
N GLU A 16 31.47 -6.35 -57.83
CA GLU A 16 30.74 -7.62 -57.81
C GLU A 16 29.64 -7.60 -56.72
N ASN A 17 28.45 -7.79 -57.23
CA ASN A 17 27.27 -8.07 -56.42
C ASN A 17 27.41 -9.50 -55.85
N HIS A 18 27.56 -9.63 -54.54
CA HIS A 18 27.30 -10.87 -53.87
C HIS A 18 26.13 -10.73 -52.89
N GLY A 19 25.10 -11.53 -53.18
CA GLY A 19 23.94 -11.73 -52.37
C GLY A 19 24.32 -12.11 -50.94
N ILE A 20 23.73 -11.41 -49.97
CA ILE A 20 23.87 -11.77 -48.54
C ILE A 20 23.06 -13.00 -48.29
N SER A 21 23.70 -14.14 -48.22
CA SER A 21 23.19 -15.35 -47.63
C SER A 21 22.98 -15.14 -46.14
N ASN A 22 21.84 -15.57 -45.62
CA ASN A 22 21.53 -15.64 -44.19
C ASN A 22 22.65 -16.36 -43.39
N SER A 23 23.54 -15.61 -42.74
CA SER A 23 24.44 -16.13 -41.72
C SER A 23 23.84 -15.79 -40.33
N THR A 24 23.56 -16.83 -39.57
CA THR A 24 23.28 -16.84 -38.14
C THR A 24 24.20 -15.86 -37.41
N GLY A 25 23.62 -14.90 -36.66
CA GLY A 25 24.31 -13.84 -35.96
C GLY A 25 25.42 -14.37 -35.04
N MET A 26 26.66 -14.12 -35.41
CA MET A 26 27.81 -14.41 -34.55
C MET A 26 28.11 -13.19 -33.70
N LEU A 27 28.24 -13.37 -32.40
CA LEU A 27 28.72 -12.33 -31.48
C LEU A 27 30.15 -11.89 -31.90
N ALA A 28 30.45 -10.59 -31.75
CA ALA A 28 31.77 -10.03 -32.08
C ALA A 28 32.91 -10.45 -31.10
N ILE A 29 32.54 -11.12 -30.00
CA ILE A 29 33.45 -11.74 -29.01
C ILE A 29 32.91 -13.12 -28.61
N PRO A 30 33.76 -14.03 -28.04
CA PRO A 30 33.29 -15.35 -27.61
C PRO A 30 32.07 -15.28 -26.68
N ALA A 31 31.09 -16.14 -26.94
CA ALA A 31 29.88 -16.22 -26.11
C ALA A 31 30.18 -16.54 -24.62
N ALA A 32 31.28 -17.31 -24.38
CA ALA A 32 31.74 -17.59 -23.03
C ALA A 32 32.17 -16.34 -22.25
N ASP A 33 32.76 -15.35 -22.90
CA ASP A 33 33.20 -14.11 -22.28
C ASP A 33 31.97 -13.23 -21.95
N VAL A 34 30.97 -13.20 -22.84
CA VAL A 34 29.69 -12.51 -22.59
C VAL A 34 28.95 -13.15 -21.43
N LYS A 35 28.91 -14.50 -21.40
CA LYS A 35 28.31 -15.25 -20.31
C LYS A 35 28.98 -14.94 -18.97
N HIS A 36 30.30 -15.02 -18.90
CA HIS A 36 31.09 -14.72 -17.71
C HIS A 36 30.86 -13.28 -17.19
N PHE A 37 30.78 -12.31 -18.10
CA PHE A 37 30.40 -10.94 -17.76
C PHE A 37 28.99 -10.89 -17.15
N LEU A 38 27.98 -11.50 -17.79
CA LEU A 38 26.60 -11.51 -17.30
C LEU A 38 26.47 -12.23 -15.96
N GLU A 39 27.17 -13.36 -15.76
CA GLU A 39 27.21 -14.07 -14.48
C GLU A 39 27.71 -13.20 -13.33
N SER A 40 28.59 -12.26 -13.61
CA SER A 40 29.17 -11.36 -12.61
C SER A 40 28.28 -10.19 -12.21
N ILE A 41 27.32 -9.78 -13.07
CA ILE A 41 26.57 -8.53 -12.89
C ILE A 41 25.05 -8.68 -12.81
N LEU A 42 24.50 -9.80 -13.28
CA LEU A 42 23.06 -10.00 -13.28
C LEU A 42 22.54 -10.28 -11.86
N SER A 43 21.40 -9.70 -11.56
CA SER A 43 20.66 -9.93 -10.32
C SER A 43 19.68 -11.12 -10.47
N THR A 44 19.01 -11.47 -9.39
CA THR A 44 17.87 -12.39 -9.44
C THR A 44 16.65 -11.73 -10.08
N GLY A 45 15.92 -12.47 -10.92
CA GLY A 45 14.71 -12.01 -11.60
C GLY A 45 14.79 -12.09 -13.12
N LEU A 46 13.81 -11.48 -13.78
CA LEU A 46 13.75 -11.37 -15.24
C LEU A 46 14.64 -10.22 -15.74
N HIS A 47 15.36 -10.43 -16.79
CA HIS A 47 16.18 -9.41 -17.46
C HIS A 47 15.71 -9.23 -18.90
N ALA A 48 15.58 -7.98 -19.34
CA ALA A 48 15.17 -7.66 -20.70
C ALA A 48 16.37 -7.64 -21.64
N VAL A 49 16.24 -8.29 -22.81
CA VAL A 49 17.03 -8.00 -24.02
C VAL A 49 16.14 -7.15 -24.91
N VAL A 50 16.65 -5.97 -25.27
CA VAL A 50 15.86 -4.94 -25.94
C VAL A 50 16.44 -4.64 -27.32
N THR A 51 15.58 -4.58 -28.33
CA THR A 51 15.93 -4.20 -29.70
C THR A 51 15.08 -3.02 -30.15
N LYS A 52 15.61 -2.18 -31.03
CA LYS A 52 14.90 -1.07 -31.62
C LYS A 52 14.30 -1.49 -32.96
N GLN A 53 13.00 -1.33 -33.15
CA GLN A 53 12.30 -1.54 -34.40
C GLN A 53 11.56 -0.25 -34.79
N GLY A 54 12.17 0.53 -35.71
CA GLY A 54 11.67 1.88 -36.01
C GLY A 54 11.72 2.78 -34.76
N ASN A 55 10.59 3.34 -34.34
CA ASN A 55 10.47 4.17 -33.13
C ASN A 55 10.08 3.37 -31.87
N SER A 56 9.79 2.08 -31.98
CA SER A 56 9.41 1.25 -30.85
C SER A 56 10.54 0.38 -30.32
N MET A 57 10.52 0.07 -29.02
CA MET A 57 11.44 -0.85 -28.36
C MET A 57 10.74 -2.19 -28.13
N ARG A 58 11.32 -3.26 -28.66
CA ARG A 58 10.86 -4.63 -28.42
C ARG A 58 11.65 -5.24 -27.29
N HIS A 59 10.97 -5.90 -26.33
CA HIS A 59 11.56 -6.54 -25.18
C HIS A 59 11.38 -8.05 -25.26
N GLU A 60 12.47 -8.78 -25.08
CA GLU A 60 12.49 -10.24 -24.89
C GLU A 60 13.10 -10.50 -23.51
N TRP A 61 12.65 -11.51 -22.79
CA TRP A 61 12.97 -11.69 -21.39
C TRP A 61 13.67 -13.03 -21.15
N GLY A 62 14.70 -13.03 -20.29
CA GLY A 62 15.40 -14.21 -19.83
C GLY A 62 15.76 -14.10 -18.35
N GLN A 63 16.00 -15.21 -17.68
CA GLN A 63 16.35 -15.27 -16.25
C GLN A 63 17.82 -15.63 -16.02
N THR A 64 18.43 -16.33 -16.97
CA THR A 64 19.79 -16.85 -16.83
C THR A 64 20.75 -16.18 -17.81
N PRO A 65 22.07 -16.13 -17.49
CA PRO A 65 23.08 -15.67 -18.42
C PRO A 65 23.05 -16.38 -19.77
N ASP A 66 22.80 -17.69 -19.78
CA ASP A 66 22.71 -18.49 -21.01
C ASP A 66 21.52 -18.07 -21.88
N GLU A 67 20.37 -17.84 -21.28
CA GLU A 67 19.20 -17.34 -21.99
C GLU A 67 19.46 -15.95 -22.60
N LEU A 68 20.08 -15.03 -21.84
CA LEU A 68 20.41 -13.70 -22.34
C LEU A 68 21.45 -13.75 -23.47
N VAL A 69 22.46 -14.59 -23.35
CA VAL A 69 23.43 -14.83 -24.45
C VAL A 69 22.72 -15.38 -25.67
N SER A 70 21.84 -16.37 -25.52
CA SER A 70 21.04 -16.93 -26.60
C SER A 70 20.17 -15.86 -27.28
N LEU A 71 19.46 -15.06 -26.50
CA LEU A 71 18.62 -13.96 -27.02
C LEU A 71 19.49 -12.91 -27.74
N ALA A 72 20.63 -12.52 -27.18
CA ALA A 72 21.52 -11.52 -27.75
C ALA A 72 22.26 -12.01 -29.01
N SER A 73 22.63 -13.28 -29.09
CA SER A 73 23.34 -13.87 -30.23
C SER A 73 22.56 -13.83 -31.54
N THR A 74 21.24 -13.72 -31.45
CA THR A 74 20.36 -13.56 -32.62
C THR A 74 20.16 -12.10 -33.05
N LYS A 75 20.77 -11.12 -32.33
CA LYS A 75 20.57 -9.68 -32.52
C LYS A 75 21.90 -9.01 -32.84
N THR A 76 21.88 -8.05 -33.74
CA THR A 76 23.05 -7.27 -34.08
C THR A 76 23.16 -5.96 -33.27
N ASP A 77 22.05 -5.35 -32.93
CA ASP A 77 21.95 -4.08 -32.17
C ASP A 77 20.98 -4.25 -31.02
N CYS A 78 21.48 -4.49 -29.80
CA CYS A 78 20.61 -4.68 -28.66
C CYS A 78 21.21 -4.19 -27.34
N TRP A 79 20.30 -4.02 -26.39
CA TRP A 79 20.56 -3.62 -25.01
C TRP A 79 20.05 -4.70 -24.07
N PHE A 80 20.53 -4.69 -22.85
CA PHE A 80 20.00 -5.52 -21.77
C PHE A 80 19.75 -4.70 -20.51
N SER A 81 18.88 -5.18 -19.63
CA SER A 81 18.70 -4.59 -18.31
C SER A 81 19.60 -5.27 -17.29
N PRO A 82 20.55 -4.54 -16.63
CA PRO A 82 21.38 -5.13 -15.57
C PRO A 82 20.60 -5.46 -14.31
N ALA A 83 19.53 -4.73 -14.03
CA ALA A 83 18.63 -5.00 -12.92
C ALA A 83 17.62 -6.11 -13.26
N GLY A 84 17.18 -6.89 -12.25
CA GLY A 84 16.16 -7.91 -12.37
C GLY A 84 14.76 -7.36 -12.10
N PHE A 85 13.75 -8.00 -12.70
CA PHE A 85 12.34 -7.61 -12.57
C PHE A 85 11.48 -8.80 -12.17
N SER A 86 10.39 -8.53 -11.45
CA SER A 86 9.43 -9.56 -10.99
C SER A 86 8.45 -9.99 -12.09
N SER A 87 8.29 -9.20 -13.14
CA SER A 87 7.39 -9.42 -14.27
C SER A 87 8.04 -8.91 -15.56
N PRO A 88 7.56 -9.27 -16.77
CA PRO A 88 8.08 -8.76 -18.03
C PRO A 88 7.72 -7.28 -18.27
N SER A 89 8.09 -6.43 -17.32
CA SER A 89 7.87 -4.98 -17.30
C SER A 89 9.09 -4.29 -16.72
N ARG A 90 9.67 -3.30 -17.44
CA ARG A 90 10.81 -2.51 -16.98
C ARG A 90 10.43 -1.25 -16.18
N LYS A 91 9.28 -1.25 -15.52
CA LYS A 91 8.94 -0.14 -14.63
C LYS A 91 9.75 -0.26 -13.34
N ALA A 92 10.23 0.85 -12.81
CA ALA A 92 11.04 0.86 -11.58
C ALA A 92 10.36 0.16 -10.39
N LYS A 93 9.03 0.20 -10.31
CA LYS A 93 8.23 -0.49 -9.29
C LYS A 93 8.28 -2.03 -9.38
N ASP A 94 8.57 -2.57 -10.58
CA ASP A 94 8.63 -4.01 -10.84
C ASP A 94 10.07 -4.54 -10.70
N CYS A 95 11.04 -3.65 -10.37
CA CYS A 95 12.43 -4.02 -10.17
C CYS A 95 12.63 -4.76 -8.85
N THR A 96 13.22 -5.95 -8.90
CA THR A 96 13.56 -6.78 -7.73
C THR A 96 14.88 -6.37 -7.08
N GLY A 97 15.79 -5.74 -7.84
CA GLY A 97 17.09 -5.28 -7.38
C GLY A 97 18.17 -5.37 -8.46
N ALA A 98 19.40 -5.10 -8.08
CA ALA A 98 20.57 -5.19 -8.95
C ALA A 98 21.75 -5.86 -8.23
N ALA A 99 22.62 -6.54 -9.01
CA ALA A 99 23.85 -7.17 -8.51
C ALA A 99 25.12 -6.45 -8.96
N ALA A 100 25.01 -5.27 -9.56
CA ALA A 100 26.11 -4.39 -9.89
C ALA A 100 25.73 -2.91 -9.77
N LEU A 101 26.72 -2.03 -9.55
CA LEU A 101 26.60 -0.61 -9.79
C LEU A 101 27.12 -0.33 -11.19
N TRP A 102 26.62 0.69 -11.88
CA TRP A 102 27.06 1.01 -13.23
C TRP A 102 27.15 2.52 -13.47
N LEU A 103 28.06 2.89 -14.39
CA LEU A 103 28.12 4.22 -14.97
C LEU A 103 28.07 4.07 -16.49
N ASP A 104 27.35 4.97 -17.14
CA ASP A 104 27.34 5.17 -18.59
C ASP A 104 28.13 6.45 -18.89
N ILE A 105 29.09 6.39 -19.78
CA ILE A 105 29.98 7.49 -20.08
C ILE A 105 30.03 7.67 -21.59
N ASP A 106 29.47 8.76 -22.08
CA ASP A 106 29.40 9.12 -23.48
C ASP A 106 30.70 9.81 -23.93
N ILE A 107 31.34 9.31 -25.01
CA ILE A 107 32.62 9.83 -25.50
C ILE A 107 32.53 10.14 -26.99
N GLY A 108 32.93 11.34 -27.38
CA GLY A 108 33.11 11.79 -28.78
C GLY A 108 31.89 12.48 -29.38
N ALA A 109 32.09 12.99 -30.63
CA ALA A 109 31.14 13.86 -31.32
C ALA A 109 29.84 13.18 -31.80
N HIS A 110 29.66 11.89 -31.59
CA HIS A 110 28.45 11.15 -31.93
C HIS A 110 27.29 11.36 -30.92
N HIS A 111 27.56 12.08 -29.85
CA HIS A 111 26.61 12.46 -28.83
C HIS A 111 26.33 13.95 -28.89
N ALA A 112 25.09 14.36 -28.73
CA ALA A 112 24.69 15.76 -28.73
C ALA A 112 25.35 16.55 -27.57
N LYS A 113 25.54 15.89 -26.44
CA LYS A 113 26.26 16.42 -25.27
C LYS A 113 27.10 15.27 -24.68
N PRO A 114 28.33 15.02 -25.18
CA PRO A 114 29.17 13.96 -24.66
C PRO A 114 29.74 14.35 -23.29
N ASP A 115 29.93 13.35 -22.39
CA ASP A 115 30.63 13.54 -21.12
C ASP A 115 32.11 13.91 -21.40
N TYR A 116 32.67 13.30 -22.45
CA TYR A 116 34.04 13.56 -22.92
C TYR A 116 34.10 13.72 -24.44
N THR A 117 34.78 14.75 -24.90
CA THR A 117 35.06 14.93 -26.33
C THR A 117 36.28 14.13 -26.77
N ASP A 118 37.23 13.88 -25.83
CA ASP A 118 38.50 13.18 -26.08
C ASP A 118 38.61 11.92 -25.20
N PRO A 119 38.75 10.71 -25.77
CA PRO A 119 38.99 9.48 -25.03
C PRO A 119 40.21 9.50 -24.11
N LYS A 120 41.24 10.28 -24.45
CA LYS A 120 42.43 10.41 -23.60
C LYS A 120 42.13 11.14 -22.30
N GLN A 121 41.28 12.16 -22.36
CA GLN A 121 40.86 12.87 -21.15
C GLN A 121 40.06 11.98 -20.23
N PHE A 122 39.13 11.17 -20.77
CA PHE A 122 38.44 10.12 -19.98
C PHE A 122 39.45 9.19 -19.30
N GLY A 123 40.46 8.69 -20.04
CA GLY A 123 41.47 7.79 -19.50
C GLY A 123 42.25 8.39 -18.32
N LEU A 124 42.57 9.71 -18.40
CA LEU A 124 43.27 10.43 -17.33
C LEU A 124 42.37 10.60 -16.10
N ASP A 125 41.11 11.03 -16.27
CA ASP A 125 40.16 11.27 -15.21
C ASP A 125 39.76 9.94 -14.55
N PHE A 126 39.53 8.89 -15.32
CA PHE A 126 39.27 7.53 -14.80
C PHE A 126 40.46 7.00 -13.99
N LYS A 127 41.69 7.17 -14.46
CA LYS A 127 42.90 6.76 -13.71
C LYS A 127 43.01 7.54 -12.38
N LYS A 128 42.75 8.84 -12.41
CA LYS A 128 42.71 9.70 -11.21
C LYS A 128 41.62 9.26 -10.24
N PHE A 129 40.41 8.97 -10.76
CA PHE A 129 39.27 8.47 -9.97
C PHE A 129 39.59 7.13 -9.28
N MET A 130 40.12 6.18 -10.03
CA MET A 130 40.45 4.86 -9.47
C MET A 130 41.56 4.94 -8.40
N ALA A 131 42.59 5.73 -8.66
CA ALA A 131 43.69 5.94 -7.71
C ALA A 131 43.25 6.70 -6.46
N GLY A 132 42.37 7.71 -6.62
CA GLY A 132 41.89 8.54 -5.52
C GLY A 132 40.85 7.84 -4.67
N THR A 133 40.01 7.01 -5.25
CA THR A 133 38.97 6.30 -4.49
C THR A 133 39.46 4.99 -3.89
N GLY A 134 40.39 4.27 -4.59
CA GLY A 134 40.76 2.90 -4.20
C GLY A 134 39.67 1.86 -4.40
N LEU A 135 38.64 2.16 -5.18
CA LEU A 135 37.56 1.21 -5.54
C LEU A 135 38.13 -0.04 -6.24
N PRO A 136 37.50 -1.21 -6.11
CA PRO A 136 37.89 -2.37 -6.93
C PRO A 136 37.71 -2.04 -8.42
N MET A 137 38.51 -2.69 -9.27
CA MET A 137 38.47 -2.49 -10.71
C MET A 137 37.09 -2.89 -11.25
N PRO A 138 36.37 -1.99 -11.96
CA PRO A 138 35.10 -2.34 -12.59
C PRO A 138 35.32 -3.17 -13.86
N TRP A 139 34.26 -3.87 -14.30
CA TRP A 139 34.20 -4.29 -15.69
C TRP A 139 34.14 -3.06 -16.59
N ILE A 140 34.93 -3.04 -17.62
CA ILE A 140 35.00 -1.95 -18.59
C ILE A 140 34.51 -2.50 -19.92
N VAL A 141 33.37 -1.99 -20.39
CA VAL A 141 32.77 -2.36 -21.67
C VAL A 141 32.87 -1.16 -22.61
N SER A 142 33.62 -1.28 -23.69
CA SER A 142 33.66 -0.28 -24.76
C SER A 142 32.44 -0.43 -25.66
N THR A 143 31.63 0.61 -25.77
CA THR A 143 30.40 0.63 -26.58
C THR A 143 30.62 1.13 -27.99
N GLY A 144 31.86 1.44 -28.36
CA GLY A 144 32.26 2.04 -29.64
C GLY A 144 32.13 3.58 -29.66
N HIS A 145 31.19 4.13 -28.89
CA HIS A 145 30.94 5.57 -28.75
C HIS A 145 30.95 6.04 -27.30
N GLY A 146 31.43 5.19 -26.38
CA GLY A 146 31.51 5.47 -24.97
C GLY A 146 31.98 4.24 -24.20
N VAL A 147 31.80 4.27 -22.88
CA VAL A 147 32.24 3.21 -21.97
C VAL A 147 31.17 3.00 -20.88
N HIS A 148 30.82 1.73 -20.67
CA HIS A 148 30.10 1.35 -19.46
C HIS A 148 31.06 0.79 -18.44
N LEU A 149 30.90 1.20 -17.18
CA LEU A 149 31.65 0.68 -16.05
C LEU A 149 30.70 -0.08 -15.13
N TYR A 150 31.05 -1.31 -14.70
CA TYR A 150 30.22 -2.09 -13.78
C TYR A 150 31.05 -2.57 -12.60
N TRP A 151 30.55 -2.33 -11.37
CA TRP A 151 31.10 -2.86 -10.14
C TRP A 151 30.20 -3.98 -9.62
N PRO A 152 30.60 -5.26 -9.76
CA PRO A 152 29.81 -6.37 -9.28
C PRO A 152 29.68 -6.36 -7.75
N LEU A 153 28.47 -6.62 -7.26
CA LEU A 153 28.17 -6.69 -5.83
C LEU A 153 28.25 -8.12 -5.29
N GLY A 154 28.37 -9.13 -6.16
CA GLY A 154 28.39 -10.55 -5.79
C GLY A 154 27.08 -11.07 -5.19
N ARG A 155 26.06 -10.23 -5.09
CA ARG A 155 24.69 -10.55 -4.65
C ARG A 155 23.71 -9.50 -5.10
N THR A 156 22.45 -9.87 -5.23
CA THR A 156 21.36 -8.91 -5.47
C THR A 156 21.11 -8.04 -4.23
N VAL A 157 21.04 -6.75 -4.44
CA VAL A 157 20.62 -5.76 -3.43
C VAL A 157 19.29 -5.14 -3.84
N THR A 158 18.46 -4.75 -2.86
CA THR A 158 17.17 -4.10 -3.11
C THR A 158 17.35 -2.74 -3.79
N PRO A 159 16.35 -2.23 -4.53
CA PRO A 159 16.42 -0.92 -5.20
C PRO A 159 16.85 0.22 -4.27
N ASP A 160 16.35 0.28 -3.04
CA ASP A 160 16.73 1.31 -2.07
C ASP A 160 18.21 1.24 -1.67
N LYS A 161 18.73 0.03 -1.46
CA LYS A 161 20.16 -0.16 -1.14
C LYS A 161 21.03 0.17 -2.34
N TRP A 162 20.60 -0.23 -3.53
CA TRP A 162 21.28 0.11 -4.78
C TRP A 162 21.35 1.62 -4.96
N SER A 163 20.25 2.34 -4.82
CA SER A 163 20.19 3.81 -4.94
C SER A 163 21.12 4.51 -3.95
N ARG A 164 21.25 4.02 -2.72
CA ARG A 164 22.22 4.57 -1.76
C ARG A 164 23.68 4.33 -2.17
N PHE A 165 24.01 3.16 -2.71
CA PHE A 165 25.33 2.90 -3.24
C PHE A 165 25.64 3.77 -4.45
N MET A 166 24.69 3.93 -5.36
CA MET A 166 24.84 4.80 -6.53
C MET A 166 25.04 6.27 -6.14
N ALA A 167 24.27 6.80 -5.19
CA ALA A 167 24.43 8.16 -4.70
C ALA A 167 25.85 8.41 -4.15
N ARG A 168 26.42 7.44 -3.43
CA ARG A 168 27.79 7.51 -2.94
C ARG A 168 28.82 7.42 -4.08
N LEU A 169 28.55 6.58 -5.07
CA LEU A 169 29.40 6.47 -6.26
C LEU A 169 29.43 7.79 -7.03
N PHE A 170 28.28 8.44 -7.22
CA PHE A 170 28.18 9.76 -7.86
C PHE A 170 28.95 10.83 -7.08
N THR A 171 28.81 10.85 -5.74
CA THR A 171 29.60 11.78 -4.89
C THR A 171 31.11 11.55 -5.06
N ALA A 172 31.51 10.28 -5.21
CA ALA A 172 32.91 9.96 -5.49
C ALA A 172 33.35 10.43 -6.88
N CYS A 173 32.52 10.25 -7.92
CA CYS A 173 32.77 10.75 -9.27
C CYS A 173 32.96 12.28 -9.29
N ASP A 174 32.03 13.01 -8.66
CA ASP A 174 32.05 14.46 -8.57
C ASP A 174 33.32 14.96 -7.86
N LYS A 175 33.70 14.30 -6.74
CA LYS A 175 34.91 14.65 -5.98
C LYS A 175 36.20 14.54 -6.80
N TYR A 176 36.28 13.53 -7.66
CA TYR A 176 37.49 13.29 -8.48
C TYR A 176 37.40 13.78 -9.93
N GLY A 177 36.25 14.37 -10.29
CA GLY A 177 36.01 14.97 -11.61
C GLY A 177 35.78 13.93 -12.73
N LEU A 178 35.31 12.71 -12.38
CA LEU A 178 34.90 11.73 -13.39
C LEU A 178 33.48 12.08 -13.86
N ARG A 179 33.34 12.48 -15.12
CA ARG A 179 32.07 12.84 -15.75
C ARG A 179 31.33 11.57 -16.22
N TYR A 180 30.02 11.55 -16.13
CA TYR A 180 29.16 10.44 -16.48
C TYR A 180 27.77 10.94 -16.90
N ASP A 181 26.99 10.11 -17.62
CA ASP A 181 25.62 10.45 -18.01
C ASP A 181 24.71 10.46 -16.77
N HIS A 182 24.32 11.65 -16.34
CA HIS A 182 23.39 11.83 -15.21
C HIS A 182 22.00 11.23 -15.47
N ALA A 183 21.59 11.02 -16.73
CA ALA A 183 20.32 10.37 -17.06
C ALA A 183 20.39 8.84 -16.86
N ALA A 184 21.60 8.27 -16.76
CA ALA A 184 21.79 6.83 -16.51
C ALA A 184 21.62 6.41 -15.04
N THR A 185 21.06 7.26 -14.20
CA THR A 185 20.90 7.04 -12.74
C THR A 185 19.70 6.19 -12.36
N ASP A 186 18.88 5.77 -13.32
CA ASP A 186 17.69 4.95 -13.10
C ASP A 186 18.06 3.45 -13.06
N ILE A 187 17.55 2.74 -12.03
CA ILE A 187 17.74 1.29 -11.89
C ILE A 187 17.12 0.49 -13.04
N SER A 188 16.13 1.02 -13.73
CA SER A 188 15.48 0.40 -14.90
C SER A 188 16.23 0.61 -16.22
N ARG A 189 17.45 1.19 -16.19
CA ARG A 189 18.29 1.47 -17.37
C ARG A 189 18.58 0.23 -18.17
N ILE A 190 18.69 0.39 -19.48
CA ILE A 190 19.24 -0.61 -20.39
C ILE A 190 20.59 -0.15 -20.90
N LEU A 191 21.51 -1.08 -21.00
CA LEU A 191 22.88 -0.88 -21.42
C LEU A 191 23.24 -1.85 -22.55
N ARG A 192 24.22 -1.49 -23.38
CA ARG A 192 24.61 -2.30 -24.54
C ARG A 192 25.12 -3.68 -24.13
N VAL A 193 24.68 -4.71 -24.85
CA VAL A 193 25.17 -6.09 -24.63
C VAL A 193 26.56 -6.25 -25.24
N PRO A 194 27.60 -6.68 -24.49
CA PRO A 194 28.87 -7.03 -25.07
C PRO A 194 28.75 -8.11 -26.14
N GLY A 195 29.52 -8.03 -27.18
CA GLY A 195 29.49 -8.97 -28.32
C GLY A 195 28.53 -8.56 -29.43
N THR A 196 27.68 -7.54 -29.23
CA THR A 196 26.83 -6.98 -30.27
C THR A 196 27.46 -5.75 -30.92
N TYR A 197 26.75 -5.08 -31.80
CA TYR A 197 27.25 -3.89 -32.49
C TYR A 197 26.45 -2.66 -32.09
N ASN A 198 27.12 -1.50 -32.04
CA ASN A 198 26.49 -0.21 -31.88
C ASN A 198 26.34 0.45 -33.25
N TYR A 199 25.11 0.66 -33.69
CA TYR A 199 24.77 1.26 -34.98
C TYR A 199 24.51 2.78 -34.92
N LYS A 200 24.98 3.45 -33.87
CA LYS A 200 24.93 4.91 -33.78
C LYS A 200 26.02 5.52 -34.66
N GLY A 201 25.84 5.52 -35.98
CA GLY A 201 26.79 5.83 -37.00
C GLY A 201 27.29 4.57 -37.72
N GLN A 202 28.63 4.50 -38.03
CA GLN A 202 29.21 3.25 -38.53
C GLN A 202 29.13 2.15 -37.45
N PRO A 203 28.79 0.89 -37.83
CA PRO A 203 28.68 -0.19 -36.87
C PRO A 203 30.02 -0.45 -36.16
N VAL A 204 30.05 -0.32 -34.85
CA VAL A 204 31.23 -0.59 -34.02
C VAL A 204 30.93 -1.72 -33.04
N PRO A 205 31.78 -2.75 -32.87
CA PRO A 205 31.54 -3.84 -31.96
C PRO A 205 31.62 -3.37 -30.49
N VAL A 206 30.67 -3.85 -29.68
CA VAL A 206 30.67 -3.66 -28.23
C VAL A 206 31.57 -4.73 -27.61
N LYS A 207 32.64 -4.34 -26.94
CA LYS A 207 33.70 -5.24 -26.46
C LYS A 207 33.95 -5.10 -24.97
N ILE A 208 34.23 -6.20 -24.29
CA ILE A 208 34.77 -6.19 -22.93
C ILE A 208 36.25 -5.77 -23.04
N ALA A 209 36.55 -4.55 -22.57
CA ALA A 209 37.92 -4.02 -22.57
C ALA A 209 38.73 -4.51 -21.36
N LYS A 210 38.05 -4.73 -20.21
CA LYS A 210 38.70 -5.24 -19.00
C LYS A 210 37.70 -5.96 -18.12
N ALA A 211 38.07 -7.11 -17.55
CA ALA A 211 37.27 -7.79 -16.53
C ALA A 211 37.35 -7.06 -15.18
N GLY A 212 36.23 -7.01 -14.50
CA GLY A 212 36.09 -6.41 -13.18
C GLY A 212 36.42 -7.40 -12.03
N VAL A 213 36.52 -6.83 -10.83
CA VAL A 213 36.74 -7.62 -9.60
C VAL A 213 35.52 -7.48 -8.70
N THR A 214 34.99 -8.62 -8.25
CA THR A 214 33.90 -8.66 -7.26
C THR A 214 34.49 -8.58 -5.87
N ASP A 215 34.34 -7.43 -5.21
CA ASP A 215 34.76 -7.21 -3.83
C ASP A 215 33.77 -6.26 -3.14
N LEU A 216 32.65 -6.82 -2.71
CA LEU A 216 31.57 -6.04 -2.07
C LEU A 216 32.03 -5.36 -0.79
N LEU A 217 32.87 -6.01 0.02
CA LEU A 217 33.32 -5.46 1.29
C LEU A 217 34.19 -4.21 1.06
N LYS A 218 35.15 -4.30 0.15
CA LYS A 218 35.97 -3.16 -0.23
C LYS A 218 35.15 -2.06 -0.88
N LEU A 219 34.26 -2.42 -1.80
CA LEU A 219 33.35 -1.47 -2.48
C LEU A 219 32.49 -0.70 -1.46
N ALA A 220 31.84 -1.41 -0.53
CA ALA A 220 30.99 -0.80 0.48
C ALA A 220 31.78 0.07 1.48
N THR A 221 32.97 -0.40 1.90
CA THR A 221 33.83 0.33 2.82
C THR A 221 34.34 1.63 2.20
N VAL A 222 34.76 1.57 0.94
CA VAL A 222 35.24 2.73 0.21
C VAL A 222 34.08 3.71 -0.04
N LEU A 223 32.94 3.25 -0.54
CA LEU A 223 31.79 4.12 -0.84
C LEU A 223 31.17 4.75 0.40
N LYS A 224 31.31 4.14 1.60
CA LYS A 224 30.84 4.73 2.84
C LYS A 224 31.51 6.08 3.15
N GLN A 225 32.71 6.33 2.65
CA GLN A 225 33.44 7.62 2.83
C GLN A 225 32.87 8.75 1.98
N TYR A 226 32.03 8.45 1.00
CA TYR A 226 31.40 9.37 0.08
C TYR A 226 29.90 9.49 0.35
N GLU A 227 29.51 9.63 1.63
CA GLU A 227 28.14 10.01 1.93
C GLU A 227 27.83 11.31 1.17
N PRO A 228 26.79 11.34 0.32
CA PRO A 228 26.35 12.59 -0.23
C PRO A 228 26.17 13.52 0.94
N ALA A 229 26.76 14.73 0.89
CA ALA A 229 26.40 15.76 1.82
C ALA A 229 24.89 15.66 1.93
N LYS A 230 24.35 15.40 3.13
CA LYS A 230 22.92 15.49 3.36
C LYS A 230 22.58 16.86 2.77
N GLN A 231 22.14 16.90 1.52
CA GLN A 231 21.15 17.86 1.18
C GLN A 231 20.08 17.51 2.21
N THR A 232 20.11 18.22 3.32
CA THR A 232 18.91 18.58 4.01
C THR A 232 18.08 19.15 2.86
N ALA A 233 17.31 18.29 2.20
CA ALA A 233 16.00 18.68 1.81
C ALA A 233 15.45 19.17 3.14
N VAL A 234 15.60 20.47 3.37
CA VAL A 234 14.78 21.20 4.30
C VAL A 234 13.41 20.89 3.75
N LYS A 235 12.79 19.86 4.31
CA LYS A 235 11.34 19.79 4.39
C LYS A 235 11.05 21.05 5.17
N HIS A 236 10.84 22.14 4.44
CA HIS A 236 10.16 23.28 4.96
C HIS A 236 8.80 22.74 5.36
N ALA A 237 8.64 22.43 6.63
CA ALA A 237 7.34 22.39 7.24
C ALA A 237 6.65 23.67 6.78
N ASP A 238 5.55 23.51 6.05
CA ASP A 238 4.51 24.50 5.78
C ASP A 238 4.95 25.96 5.71
N THR A 239 5.94 26.28 4.88
CA THR A 239 6.12 27.64 4.39
C THR A 239 5.03 27.86 3.36
N VAL A 240 4.00 28.61 3.70
CA VAL A 240 3.08 29.23 2.75
C VAL A 240 3.93 29.75 1.60
N ARG A 241 3.77 29.17 0.38
CA ARG A 241 4.49 29.61 -0.79
C ARG A 241 4.22 31.09 -0.99
N GLU A 242 5.24 31.96 -0.90
CA GLU A 242 5.08 33.39 -1.21
C GLU A 242 4.76 33.50 -2.69
N MET A 243 3.47 33.68 -2.98
CA MET A 243 3.00 33.85 -4.35
C MET A 243 3.45 35.19 -4.91
N ARG A 244 3.75 35.22 -6.20
CA ARG A 244 4.24 36.41 -6.91
C ARG A 244 3.45 36.64 -8.18
N GLU A 245 3.44 37.90 -8.66
CA GLU A 245 2.82 38.26 -9.92
C GLU A 245 3.46 37.50 -11.07
N THR A 246 2.65 36.81 -11.87
CA THR A 246 3.10 35.96 -13.00
C THR A 246 3.66 36.75 -14.15
N ASP A 247 2.96 37.81 -14.58
CA ASP A 247 3.31 38.58 -15.79
C ASP A 247 4.75 39.14 -15.81
N PRO A 248 5.26 39.76 -14.72
CA PRO A 248 6.63 40.23 -14.69
C PRO A 248 7.67 39.10 -14.80
N ILE A 249 7.33 37.91 -14.34
CA ILE A 249 8.22 36.72 -14.37
C ILE A 249 8.28 36.18 -15.79
N VAL A 250 7.14 36.00 -16.45
CA VAL A 250 7.06 35.50 -17.83
C VAL A 250 7.70 36.50 -18.79
N ASN A 251 7.36 37.77 -18.64
CA ASN A 251 7.89 38.83 -19.53
C ASN A 251 9.39 39.11 -19.29
N GLY A 252 9.86 38.93 -18.07
CA GLY A 252 11.26 39.22 -17.69
C GLY A 252 12.23 38.05 -17.81
N CYS A 253 11.75 36.80 -17.98
CA CYS A 253 12.57 35.62 -18.14
C CYS A 253 12.23 34.88 -19.44
N GLU A 254 13.11 35.04 -20.44
CA GLU A 254 12.99 34.41 -21.77
C GLU A 254 12.85 32.90 -21.67
N GLN A 255 13.56 32.24 -20.74
CA GLN A 255 13.54 30.79 -20.53
C GLN A 255 12.16 30.29 -20.06
N ILE A 256 11.47 31.10 -19.26
CA ILE A 256 10.11 30.78 -18.85
C ILE A 256 9.12 31.09 -19.96
N ARG A 257 9.28 32.24 -20.62
CA ARG A 257 8.39 32.67 -21.69
C ARG A 257 8.37 31.72 -22.89
N THR A 258 9.50 31.09 -23.21
CA THR A 258 9.62 30.16 -24.35
C THR A 258 9.70 28.70 -23.94
N CYS A 259 9.28 28.36 -22.72
CA CYS A 259 9.43 27.00 -22.17
C CYS A 259 8.65 25.94 -22.96
N GLY A 260 7.55 26.29 -23.62
CA GLY A 260 6.75 25.35 -24.39
C GLY A 260 7.55 24.68 -25.52
N ALA A 261 8.39 25.43 -26.20
CA ALA A 261 9.26 24.90 -27.26
C ALA A 261 10.61 24.35 -26.75
N ALA A 262 10.87 24.37 -25.46
CA ALA A 262 12.13 23.98 -24.85
C ALA A 262 12.26 22.45 -24.64
N GLU A 263 13.48 21.99 -24.29
CA GLU A 263 13.71 20.64 -23.82
C GLU A 263 12.97 20.37 -22.52
N TYR A 264 12.60 19.11 -22.27
CA TYR A 264 11.80 18.68 -21.12
C TYR A 264 12.28 19.22 -19.77
N GLU A 265 13.58 19.26 -19.51
CA GLU A 265 14.11 19.77 -18.25
C GLU A 265 13.89 21.29 -18.08
N THR A 266 14.08 22.08 -19.14
CA THR A 266 13.83 23.52 -19.12
C THR A 266 12.33 23.80 -18.93
N TRP A 267 11.45 23.05 -19.62
CA TRP A 267 10.03 23.11 -19.49
C TRP A 267 9.57 22.77 -18.05
N ARG A 268 10.08 21.67 -17.48
CA ARG A 268 9.80 21.28 -16.10
C ARG A 268 10.33 22.28 -15.06
N ASN A 269 11.47 22.87 -15.31
CA ASN A 269 12.06 23.91 -14.45
C ASN A 269 11.26 25.21 -14.50
N ALA A 270 10.72 25.58 -15.66
CA ALA A 270 9.80 26.70 -15.81
C ALA A 270 8.49 26.44 -15.05
N ALA A 271 7.88 25.26 -15.21
CA ALA A 271 6.72 24.85 -14.43
C ALA A 271 6.96 25.01 -12.93
N ARG A 272 8.13 24.56 -12.45
CA ARG A 272 8.52 24.68 -11.04
C ARG A 272 8.65 26.12 -10.56
N CYS A 273 9.06 27.06 -11.41
CA CYS A 273 9.03 28.48 -11.08
C CYS A 273 7.60 29.02 -11.03
N LEU A 274 6.75 28.58 -11.97
CA LEU A 274 5.36 29.01 -12.06
C LEU A 274 4.51 28.51 -10.89
N THR A 275 4.88 27.42 -10.19
CA THR A 275 4.16 27.02 -8.95
C THR A 275 4.30 28.04 -7.81
N PHE A 276 5.11 29.09 -7.96
CA PHE A 276 5.25 30.23 -7.04
C PHE A 276 4.57 31.50 -7.56
N CYS A 277 3.70 31.39 -8.55
CA CYS A 277 3.07 32.51 -9.23
C CYS A 277 1.54 32.40 -9.12
N ASP A 278 0.87 33.57 -9.01
CA ASP A 278 -0.59 33.63 -9.21
C ASP A 278 -0.87 33.22 -10.67
N HIS A 279 -1.97 32.58 -10.91
CA HIS A 279 -2.29 32.06 -12.26
C HIS A 279 -1.15 31.21 -12.92
N GLY A 280 -0.26 30.63 -12.09
CA GLY A 280 0.91 29.91 -12.62
C GLY A 280 0.52 28.64 -13.35
N TYR A 281 -0.53 27.94 -12.93
CA TYR A 281 -1.07 26.74 -13.57
C TYR A 281 -1.60 27.05 -14.97
N GLU A 282 -2.49 28.05 -15.07
CA GLU A 282 -3.07 28.48 -16.34
C GLU A 282 -1.97 28.97 -17.31
N THR A 283 -1.00 29.70 -16.78
CA THR A 283 0.14 30.21 -17.55
C THR A 283 1.02 29.08 -18.04
N PHE A 284 1.26 28.05 -17.22
CA PHE A 284 2.06 26.89 -17.64
C PHE A 284 1.39 26.14 -18.79
N HIS A 285 0.09 25.90 -18.72
CA HIS A 285 -0.67 25.31 -19.83
C HIS A 285 -0.65 26.21 -21.07
N GLN A 286 -0.86 27.50 -20.93
CA GLN A 286 -0.84 28.45 -22.04
C GLN A 286 0.52 28.46 -22.78
N LEU A 287 1.62 28.53 -22.03
CA LEU A 287 2.97 28.50 -22.61
C LEU A 287 3.33 27.14 -23.24
N SER A 288 2.75 26.05 -22.71
CA SER A 288 2.98 24.70 -23.24
C SER A 288 2.20 24.43 -24.53
N GLN A 289 1.09 25.12 -24.79
CA GLN A 289 0.29 24.96 -26.01
C GLN A 289 1.04 25.34 -27.31
N ASP A 290 2.09 26.10 -27.22
CA ASP A 290 2.94 26.45 -28.37
C ASP A 290 3.75 25.25 -28.91
N ASP A 291 3.83 24.15 -28.19
CA ASP A 291 4.48 22.91 -28.61
C ASP A 291 3.50 21.95 -29.27
N PRO A 292 3.77 21.42 -30.48
CA PRO A 292 2.93 20.42 -31.13
C PRO A 292 2.75 19.12 -30.33
N ARG A 293 3.60 18.89 -29.32
CA ARG A 293 3.55 17.74 -28.43
C ARG A 293 2.72 17.99 -27.15
N TYR A 294 2.06 19.14 -27.07
CA TYR A 294 1.26 19.49 -25.90
C TYR A 294 0.22 18.41 -25.57
N ASP A 295 0.28 17.94 -24.34
CA ASP A 295 -0.64 16.95 -23.78
C ASP A 295 -1.09 17.45 -22.40
N VAL A 296 -2.40 17.69 -22.26
CA VAL A 296 -3.00 18.21 -21.02
C VAL A 296 -2.69 17.31 -19.85
N ASP A 297 -2.86 15.99 -20.00
CA ASP A 297 -2.65 15.02 -18.93
C ASP A 297 -1.18 14.98 -18.46
N GLN A 298 -0.23 15.22 -19.36
CA GLN A 298 1.17 15.29 -19.01
C GLN A 298 1.52 16.58 -18.29
N CYS A 299 0.93 17.69 -18.66
CA CYS A 299 1.08 18.96 -17.97
C CYS A 299 0.52 18.86 -16.56
N ASP A 300 -0.69 18.33 -16.40
CA ASP A 300 -1.33 18.13 -15.09
C ASP A 300 -0.49 17.23 -14.17
N LYS A 301 -0.07 16.07 -14.64
CA LYS A 301 0.78 15.15 -13.88
C LYS A 301 2.11 15.80 -13.45
N THR A 302 2.67 16.64 -14.31
CA THR A 302 3.93 17.35 -14.00
C THR A 302 3.67 18.43 -12.96
N TRP A 303 2.61 19.20 -13.11
CA TRP A 303 2.22 20.23 -12.16
C TRP A 303 1.92 19.64 -10.78
N ASP A 304 1.08 18.63 -10.69
CA ASP A 304 0.73 17.93 -9.44
C ASP A 304 1.96 17.37 -8.72
N SER A 305 2.90 16.80 -9.48
CA SER A 305 4.18 16.33 -8.92
C SER A 305 4.98 17.46 -8.31
N LEU A 306 5.05 18.61 -8.97
CA LEU A 306 5.84 19.77 -8.53
C LEU A 306 5.19 20.49 -7.33
N GLU A 307 3.87 20.53 -7.27
CA GLU A 307 3.16 21.05 -6.11
C GLU A 307 3.36 20.14 -4.88
N LYS A 308 3.25 18.84 -5.08
CA LYS A 308 3.36 17.83 -4.01
C LYS A 308 4.77 17.75 -3.42
N ASP A 309 5.78 17.95 -4.24
CA ASP A 309 7.18 17.85 -3.83
C ASP A 309 7.68 19.09 -3.07
N ASN A 310 6.95 20.17 -3.05
CA ASN A 310 7.20 21.45 -2.32
C ASN A 310 8.67 21.94 -2.39
N TYR A 311 9.27 21.88 -3.56
CA TYR A 311 10.65 22.37 -3.79
C TYR A 311 10.71 23.89 -3.88
N ALA A 312 11.84 24.49 -3.48
CA ALA A 312 12.13 25.90 -3.73
C ALA A 312 12.18 26.22 -5.25
N PRO A 313 11.92 27.46 -5.68
CA PRO A 313 11.95 27.84 -7.09
C PRO A 313 13.36 27.59 -7.69
N VAL A 314 13.40 27.31 -8.99
CA VAL A 314 14.65 27.03 -9.70
C VAL A 314 15.54 28.25 -9.74
N LEU A 315 16.84 28.08 -9.55
CA LEU A 315 17.82 29.15 -9.60
C LEU A 315 18.13 29.58 -11.06
N CYS A 316 18.42 30.85 -11.29
CA CYS A 316 18.86 31.35 -12.58
C CYS A 316 20.09 30.58 -13.12
N SER A 317 21.02 30.18 -12.23
CA SER A 317 22.20 29.38 -12.63
C SER A 317 21.85 27.99 -13.18
N THR A 318 20.68 27.45 -12.89
CA THR A 318 20.21 26.19 -13.49
C THR A 318 19.76 26.42 -14.93
N PHE A 319 19.04 27.49 -15.19
CA PHE A 319 18.65 27.90 -16.53
C PHE A 319 19.86 28.29 -17.37
N GLU A 320 20.85 28.99 -16.79
CA GLU A 320 22.09 29.39 -17.45
C GLU A 320 22.92 28.17 -17.87
N LYS A 321 22.99 27.13 -17.10
CA LYS A 321 23.66 25.87 -17.47
C LYS A 321 23.06 25.24 -18.73
N ALA A 322 21.73 25.36 -18.89
CA ALA A 322 21.03 24.82 -20.05
C ALA A 322 21.18 25.73 -21.29
N HIS A 323 21.07 27.05 -21.12
CA HIS A 323 21.04 28.04 -22.22
C HIS A 323 21.78 29.32 -21.81
N ALA A 324 23.11 29.24 -21.77
CA ALA A 324 23.98 30.34 -21.36
C ALA A 324 23.87 31.58 -22.24
N ASP A 325 23.67 31.41 -23.54
CA ASP A 325 23.50 32.48 -24.53
C ASP A 325 22.26 33.32 -24.33
N VAL A 326 21.16 32.71 -23.87
CA VAL A 326 19.89 33.36 -23.52
C VAL A 326 20.04 34.13 -22.21
N CYS A 327 20.63 33.51 -21.20
CA CYS A 327 20.82 34.10 -19.88
C CYS A 327 21.82 35.25 -19.91
N ALA A 328 22.87 35.21 -20.79
CA ALA A 328 23.84 36.32 -20.98
C ALA A 328 23.15 37.59 -21.48
N LYS A 329 22.07 37.50 -22.22
CA LYS A 329 21.30 38.67 -22.73
C LYS A 329 20.25 39.16 -21.74
N CYS A 330 20.02 38.48 -20.62
CA CYS A 330 19.00 38.82 -19.65
C CYS A 330 19.33 40.10 -18.90
N PRO A 331 18.46 41.15 -18.89
CA PRO A 331 18.70 42.40 -18.15
C PRO A 331 18.92 42.22 -16.66
N SER A 332 18.43 41.09 -16.11
CA SER A 332 18.53 40.74 -14.70
C SER A 332 19.63 39.70 -14.41
N HIS A 333 20.48 39.39 -15.40
CA HIS A 333 21.60 38.46 -15.25
C HIS A 333 22.48 38.85 -14.06
N ASN A 334 22.82 37.93 -13.21
CA ASN A 334 23.60 38.11 -11.98
C ASN A 334 23.02 39.12 -10.94
N LYS A 335 21.80 39.67 -11.18
CA LYS A 335 21.13 40.57 -10.23
C LYS A 335 20.08 39.87 -9.37
N ILE A 336 19.56 38.75 -9.83
CA ILE A 336 18.57 37.94 -9.16
C ILE A 336 19.03 36.46 -9.06
N LYS A 337 18.57 35.76 -8.03
CA LYS A 337 18.95 34.36 -7.81
C LYS A 337 17.98 33.35 -8.50
N THR A 338 16.76 33.74 -8.71
CA THR A 338 15.72 32.93 -9.37
C THR A 338 14.79 33.83 -10.18
N PRO A 339 14.25 33.38 -11.34
CA PRO A 339 13.31 34.16 -12.14
C PRO A 339 12.08 34.64 -11.35
N VAL A 340 11.64 33.90 -10.34
CA VAL A 340 10.52 34.25 -9.49
C VAL A 340 10.68 35.60 -8.77
N MET A 341 11.93 36.07 -8.59
CA MET A 341 12.22 37.39 -8.01
C MET A 341 11.80 38.56 -8.89
N LEU A 342 11.51 38.35 -10.16
CA LEU A 342 11.00 39.38 -11.07
C LEU A 342 9.57 39.81 -10.74
N GLY A 343 8.76 38.89 -10.24
CA GLY A 343 7.39 39.18 -9.77
C GLY A 343 7.38 39.88 -8.41
N LYS A 344 6.50 40.88 -8.25
CA LYS A 344 6.24 41.47 -6.94
C LYS A 344 5.59 40.44 -6.02
N LYS A 345 5.94 40.46 -4.73
CA LYS A 345 5.26 39.64 -3.74
C LYS A 345 3.78 40.05 -3.68
N LEU A 346 2.90 39.09 -3.92
CA LEU A 346 1.50 39.27 -3.67
C LEU A 346 1.32 39.18 -2.15
N LYS A 347 0.78 40.22 -1.55
CA LYS A 347 0.22 40.11 -0.20
C LYS A 347 -0.87 39.06 -0.30
N ALA A 348 -0.80 38.01 0.50
CA ALA A 348 -1.90 37.07 0.64
C ALA A 348 -3.17 37.89 0.77
N LYS A 349 -4.15 37.65 -0.10
CA LYS A 349 -5.47 38.23 0.01
C LYS A 349 -6.06 37.61 1.28
N VAL A 350 -5.77 38.19 2.42
CA VAL A 350 -6.51 37.97 3.62
C VAL A 350 -7.89 38.56 3.32
N GLU A 351 -8.86 37.73 3.10
CA GLU A 351 -10.24 38.16 3.30
C GLU A 351 -10.25 38.87 4.65
N SER A 352 -10.50 40.14 4.65
CA SER A 352 -10.54 40.93 5.85
C SER A 352 -11.69 40.43 6.72
N ALA A 353 -11.40 39.46 7.55
CA ALA A 353 -12.24 39.12 8.67
C ALA A 353 -12.37 40.40 9.52
N PRO A 354 -13.52 40.65 10.15
CA PRO A 354 -13.71 41.81 11.04
C PRO A 354 -12.53 41.92 12.01
N ALA A 355 -12.07 43.12 12.28
CA ALA A 355 -10.83 43.34 13.07
C ALA A 355 -10.83 42.61 14.43
N ASP A 356 -11.99 42.27 14.97
CA ASP A 356 -12.14 41.50 16.20
C ASP A 356 -11.90 39.96 16.02
N SER A 357 -11.94 39.44 14.80
CA SER A 357 -11.77 38.00 14.56
C SER A 357 -10.29 37.55 14.41
N ILE A 358 -9.37 38.47 14.19
CA ILE A 358 -7.94 38.14 14.08
C ILE A 358 -7.21 38.16 15.43
N ARG A 359 -7.84 38.77 16.45
CA ARG A 359 -7.28 38.91 17.81
C ARG A 359 -7.87 37.86 18.74
N GLY A 360 -7.02 37.29 19.57
CA GLY A 360 -7.48 36.52 20.74
C GLY A 360 -7.86 37.44 21.90
N VAL A 361 -8.21 36.86 23.04
CA VAL A 361 -8.48 37.63 24.25
C VAL A 361 -7.18 38.32 24.70
N PRO A 362 -7.15 39.63 24.84
CA PRO A 362 -5.96 40.35 25.31
C PRO A 362 -5.53 39.87 26.69
N PHE A 363 -4.21 39.63 26.84
CA PHE A 363 -3.65 39.21 28.09
C PHE A 363 -3.34 40.46 28.97
N GLU A 364 -3.78 40.43 30.20
CA GLU A 364 -3.47 41.42 31.21
C GLU A 364 -3.00 40.75 32.51
N SER A 365 -1.95 41.28 33.10
CA SER A 365 -1.47 40.97 34.43
C SER A 365 -0.89 42.25 35.06
N ASP A 366 -0.46 42.16 36.33
CA ASP A 366 0.14 43.31 37.00
C ASP A 366 1.41 43.83 36.30
N SER A 367 2.12 42.97 35.58
CA SER A 367 3.40 43.30 34.96
C SER A 367 3.38 43.28 33.43
N TYR A 368 2.42 42.60 32.80
CA TYR A 368 2.44 42.42 31.34
C TYR A 368 1.07 42.67 30.75
N HIS A 369 1.04 43.36 29.61
CA HIS A 369 -0.18 43.70 28.89
C HIS A 369 0.02 43.47 27.39
N VAL A 370 -0.98 42.89 26.72
CA VAL A 370 -1.07 42.88 25.25
C VAL A 370 -1.98 44.02 24.82
N VAL A 371 -1.39 45.08 24.27
CA VAL A 371 -2.12 46.28 23.90
C VAL A 371 -2.31 46.31 22.37
N PRO A 372 -3.57 46.28 21.87
CA PRO A 372 -3.87 46.35 20.44
C PRO A 372 -3.18 47.54 19.75
N GLY A 373 -2.45 47.25 18.65
CA GLY A 373 -1.70 48.24 17.89
C GLY A 373 -0.37 48.71 18.52
N LYS A 374 -0.08 48.34 19.77
CA LYS A 374 1.18 48.69 20.45
C LYS A 374 2.07 47.51 20.76
N GLY A 375 1.49 46.30 20.78
CA GLY A 375 2.25 45.09 21.04
C GLY A 375 2.27 44.65 22.50
N VAL A 376 3.27 43.86 22.90
CA VAL A 376 3.45 43.36 24.27
C VAL A 376 4.19 44.40 25.09
N GLN A 377 3.61 44.82 26.22
CA GLN A 377 4.16 45.77 27.14
C GLN A 377 4.48 45.15 28.50
N TRP A 378 5.56 45.60 29.10
CA TRP A 378 6.02 45.24 30.43
C TRP A 378 6.07 46.47 31.32
N THR A 379 5.31 46.44 32.42
CA THR A 379 5.27 47.51 33.43
C THR A 379 5.98 47.08 34.70
N PHE A 380 6.85 47.91 35.21
CA PHE A 380 7.60 47.67 36.45
C PHE A 380 7.84 48.97 37.19
N GLN A 381 8.05 48.88 38.51
CA GLN A 381 8.38 50.05 39.34
C GLN A 381 9.87 50.34 39.30
N ASN A 382 10.22 51.59 39.08
CA ASN A 382 11.63 52.03 39.20
C ASN A 382 12.05 52.14 40.69
N LYS A 383 13.29 52.47 40.93
CA LYS A 383 13.85 52.61 42.29
C LYS A 383 13.17 53.74 43.08
N GLU A 384 12.43 54.61 42.43
CA GLU A 384 11.73 55.77 43.02
C GLU A 384 10.24 55.45 43.22
N GLY A 385 9.78 54.24 42.89
CA GLY A 385 8.39 53.81 43.06
C GLY A 385 7.46 54.23 41.93
N ALA A 386 7.97 54.84 40.85
CA ALA A 386 7.19 55.18 39.69
C ALA A 386 7.04 54.01 38.72
N ASP A 387 5.85 53.80 38.16
CA ASP A 387 5.56 52.77 37.18
C ASP A 387 6.17 53.15 35.80
N ILE A 388 7.02 52.31 35.28
CA ILE A 388 7.61 52.44 33.93
C ILE A 388 7.04 51.32 33.03
N THR A 389 6.52 51.70 31.87
CA THR A 389 6.01 50.76 30.85
C THR A 389 6.91 50.76 29.66
N LEU A 390 7.44 49.60 29.27
CA LEU A 390 8.25 49.37 28.09
C LEU A 390 7.56 48.43 27.12
N THR A 391 7.63 48.72 25.82
CA THR A 391 7.22 47.79 24.77
C THR A 391 8.33 46.78 24.54
N ILE A 392 8.12 45.50 24.91
CA ILE A 392 9.10 44.43 24.78
C ILE A 392 9.01 43.73 23.44
N ALA A 393 7.85 43.75 22.80
CA ALA A 393 7.66 43.27 21.44
C ALA A 393 6.70 44.18 20.67
N PRO A 394 7.05 44.60 19.43
CA PRO A 394 6.20 45.53 18.63
C PRO A 394 5.05 44.82 17.89
N PHE A 395 4.66 43.65 18.37
CA PHE A 395 3.51 42.89 17.90
C PHE A 395 2.68 42.37 19.07
N GLU A 396 1.42 42.12 18.81
CA GLU A 396 0.52 41.52 19.78
C GLU A 396 0.74 40.01 19.80
N PHE A 397 0.65 39.36 20.95
CA PHE A 397 0.78 37.93 21.09
C PHE A 397 -0.45 37.34 21.75
N TYR A 398 -1.03 36.31 21.13
CA TYR A 398 -2.22 35.65 21.64
C TYR A 398 -2.00 34.15 21.71
N ILE A 399 -2.45 33.51 22.78
CA ILE A 399 -2.66 32.07 22.85
C ILE A 399 -4.09 31.81 22.40
N MET A 400 -4.25 31.09 21.29
CA MET A 400 -5.54 30.85 20.67
C MET A 400 -6.17 29.57 21.17
N GLU A 401 -5.38 28.52 21.38
CA GLU A 401 -5.88 27.20 21.73
C GLU A 401 -4.81 26.35 22.42
N LEU A 402 -5.24 25.42 23.28
CA LEU A 402 -4.41 24.37 23.86
C LEU A 402 -4.77 23.04 23.19
N VAL A 403 -3.79 22.39 22.57
CA VAL A 403 -3.93 21.07 21.99
C VAL A 403 -3.13 20.06 22.80
N ILE A 404 -3.76 18.95 23.17
CA ILE A 404 -3.14 17.89 23.97
C ILE A 404 -3.04 16.62 23.14
N ASP A 405 -1.81 16.08 23.05
CA ASP A 405 -1.56 14.72 22.58
C ASP A 405 -1.41 13.79 23.80
N ASN A 406 -2.43 13.00 24.07
CA ASN A 406 -2.47 12.06 25.20
C ASN A 406 -2.17 10.61 24.81
N ARG A 407 -1.67 10.36 23.59
CA ARG A 407 -1.31 9.03 23.12
C ARG A 407 -0.02 8.49 23.71
N MET A 408 0.83 9.38 24.19
CA MET A 408 2.06 9.04 24.91
C MET A 408 1.80 8.86 26.41
N GLN A 409 2.71 8.18 27.12
CA GLN A 409 2.62 8.03 28.59
C GLN A 409 2.55 9.37 29.32
N THR A 410 3.28 10.38 28.82
CA THR A 410 3.19 11.75 29.28
C THR A 410 2.49 12.58 28.19
N PRO A 411 1.32 13.15 28.47
CA PRO A 411 0.61 13.98 27.49
C PRO A 411 1.45 15.18 27.07
N MET A 412 1.59 15.36 25.75
CA MET A 412 2.28 16.51 25.19
C MET A 412 1.29 17.66 25.00
N ARG A 413 1.60 18.81 25.58
CA ARG A 413 0.78 20.03 25.48
C ARG A 413 1.39 21.00 24.49
N THR A 414 0.62 21.36 23.48
CA THR A 414 0.99 22.32 22.42
C THR A 414 0.04 23.51 22.46
N TYR A 415 0.58 24.72 22.54
CA TYR A 415 -0.20 25.94 22.38
C TYR A 415 -0.20 26.41 20.94
N LYS A 416 -1.38 26.60 20.39
CA LYS A 416 -1.62 27.31 19.13
C LYS A 416 -1.62 28.80 19.44
N SER A 417 -0.74 29.54 18.82
CA SER A 417 -0.52 30.95 19.13
C SER A 417 -0.53 31.79 17.86
N ARG A 418 -0.83 33.08 18.06
CA ARG A 418 -0.87 34.07 16.99
C ARG A 418 -0.13 35.31 17.39
N VAL A 419 0.71 35.82 16.50
CA VAL A 419 1.19 37.20 16.59
C VAL A 419 0.48 38.07 15.57
N VAL A 420 0.06 39.26 15.99
CA VAL A 420 -0.55 40.26 15.11
C VAL A 420 0.35 41.48 15.06
N PHE A 421 0.77 41.86 13.86
CA PHE A 421 1.64 43.00 13.62
C PHE A 421 0.85 44.33 13.53
N SER A 422 1.57 45.44 13.57
CA SER A 422 0.95 46.79 13.53
C SER A 422 0.17 47.10 12.25
N ASP A 423 0.42 46.39 11.16
CA ASP A 423 -0.31 46.45 9.89
C ASP A 423 -1.54 45.52 9.86
N ASN A 424 -1.93 44.92 10.98
CA ASN A 424 -2.94 43.88 11.10
C ASN A 424 -2.67 42.60 10.32
N SER A 425 -1.48 42.42 9.77
CA SER A 425 -1.05 41.09 9.34
C SER A 425 -0.84 40.21 10.56
N TYR A 426 -1.06 38.89 10.42
CA TYR A 426 -0.84 37.98 11.54
C TYR A 426 -0.04 36.76 11.08
N ARG A 427 0.54 36.08 12.07
CA ARG A 427 1.24 34.80 11.87
C ARG A 427 0.88 33.85 12.97
N ASP A 428 0.38 32.67 12.56
CA ASP A 428 0.08 31.57 13.47
C ASP A 428 1.34 30.71 13.63
N PHE A 429 1.51 30.16 14.82
CA PHE A 429 2.60 29.25 15.14
C PHE A 429 2.26 28.39 16.36
N ASP A 430 2.92 27.25 16.44
CA ASP A 430 2.71 26.27 17.50
C ASP A 430 3.99 26.11 18.33
N PHE A 431 3.83 25.91 19.62
CA PHE A 431 4.95 25.52 20.45
C PHE A 431 4.56 24.54 21.57
N VAL A 432 5.49 23.66 21.91
CA VAL A 432 5.33 22.71 23.02
C VAL A 432 5.73 23.38 24.33
N VAL A 433 4.91 23.19 25.37
CA VAL A 433 5.15 23.80 26.69
C VAL A 433 6.54 23.48 27.25
N ASP A 434 6.98 22.22 27.06
CA ASP A 434 8.28 21.77 27.56
C ASP A 434 9.44 22.59 26.99
N ASP A 435 9.33 23.09 25.75
CA ASP A 435 10.38 23.89 25.12
C ASP A 435 10.56 25.25 25.82
N MET A 436 9.50 25.77 26.45
CA MET A 436 9.58 27.03 27.25
C MET A 436 10.40 26.89 28.54
N TYR A 437 10.57 25.66 29.05
CA TYR A 437 11.24 25.40 30.31
C TYR A 437 12.63 24.76 30.15
N LYS A 438 13.02 24.47 28.90
CA LYS A 438 14.37 24.00 28.57
C LYS A 438 15.41 25.11 28.79
N SER A 439 16.61 24.74 29.17
CA SER A 439 17.75 25.68 29.35
C SER A 439 18.32 26.12 27.97
N GLY A 440 19.01 27.26 27.97
CA GLY A 440 19.72 27.79 26.80
C GLY A 440 18.80 28.50 25.80
N LEU A 441 19.08 28.31 24.51
CA LEU A 441 18.40 29.02 23.41
C LEU A 441 17.03 28.42 23.01
N ALA A 442 16.59 27.32 23.63
CA ALA A 442 15.36 26.63 23.21
C ALA A 442 14.12 27.53 23.31
N PRO A 443 13.85 28.30 24.38
CA PRO A 443 12.71 29.20 24.46
C PRO A 443 12.75 30.31 23.40
N ALA A 444 13.92 30.87 23.10
CA ALA A 444 14.06 31.91 22.08
C ALA A 444 13.79 31.38 20.67
N ARG A 445 14.14 30.12 20.42
CA ARG A 445 13.90 29.47 19.12
C ARG A 445 12.41 29.32 18.77
N ILE A 446 11.54 29.26 19.77
CA ILE A 446 10.10 29.18 19.57
C ILE A 446 9.59 30.31 18.67
N LEU A 447 10.07 31.53 18.88
CA LEU A 447 9.66 32.67 18.06
C LEU A 447 10.49 32.75 16.75
N THR A 448 11.81 32.59 16.86
CA THR A 448 12.74 32.82 15.74
C THR A 448 12.61 31.79 14.62
N GLN A 449 12.24 30.54 14.93
CA GLN A 449 11.99 29.51 13.89
C GLN A 449 10.83 29.87 12.96
N TYR A 450 9.85 30.65 13.45
CA TYR A 450 8.74 31.16 12.67
C TYR A 450 9.01 32.57 12.10
N GLY A 451 10.25 33.04 12.17
CA GLY A 451 10.64 34.36 11.67
C GLY A 451 10.03 35.52 12.45
N ILE A 452 9.67 35.29 13.72
CA ILE A 452 9.20 36.30 14.66
C ILE A 452 10.42 36.82 15.41
N SER A 453 10.77 38.10 15.20
CA SER A 453 11.94 38.69 15.80
C SER A 453 11.55 39.54 17.01
N VAL A 454 12.25 39.37 18.12
CA VAL A 454 12.22 40.20 19.33
C VAL A 454 13.61 40.77 19.51
N GLU A 455 13.72 42.01 19.93
CA GLU A 455 15.01 42.64 20.26
C GLU A 455 15.76 41.79 21.30
N PRO A 456 17.06 41.53 21.13
CA PRO A 456 17.83 40.65 22.01
C PRO A 456 17.70 41.02 23.48
N ASP A 457 17.72 42.31 23.82
CA ASP A 457 17.63 42.81 25.20
C ASP A 457 16.24 42.57 25.82
N ASN A 458 15.20 42.41 25.01
CA ASN A 458 13.84 42.15 25.42
C ASN A 458 13.45 40.65 25.43
N MET A 459 14.29 39.75 24.89
CA MET A 459 13.97 38.33 24.76
C MET A 459 13.64 37.65 26.07
N ASP A 460 14.42 37.93 27.14
CA ASP A 460 14.18 37.35 28.48
C ASP A 460 12.83 37.79 29.04
N GLN A 461 12.44 39.05 28.83
CA GLN A 461 11.14 39.52 29.27
C GLN A 461 9.99 38.94 28.43
N MET A 462 10.20 38.75 27.14
CA MET A 462 9.24 38.07 26.28
C MET A 462 9.01 36.61 26.70
N ILE A 463 10.05 35.89 27.03
CA ILE A 463 9.97 34.53 27.58
C ILE A 463 9.20 34.49 28.91
N LYS A 464 9.48 35.44 29.82
CA LYS A 464 8.75 35.58 31.10
C LYS A 464 7.26 35.89 30.85
N PHE A 465 6.97 36.82 29.94
CA PHE A 465 5.60 37.12 29.53
C PHE A 465 4.88 35.86 29.05
N MET A 466 5.48 35.09 28.10
CA MET A 466 4.86 33.87 27.57
C MET A 466 4.59 32.84 28.67
N LYS A 467 5.53 32.66 29.63
CA LYS A 467 5.33 31.77 30.78
C LYS A 467 4.20 32.25 31.70
N THR A 468 4.10 33.55 31.93
CA THR A 468 3.03 34.15 32.75
C THR A 468 1.67 33.97 32.05
N TYR A 469 1.64 34.15 30.74
CA TYR A 469 0.43 33.95 29.95
C TYR A 469 -0.05 32.49 30.01
N ILE A 470 0.89 31.50 29.80
CA ILE A 470 0.59 30.06 29.93
C ILE A 470 0.01 29.76 31.33
N ALA A 471 0.66 30.25 32.39
CA ALA A 471 0.24 30.00 33.76
C ALA A 471 -1.19 30.48 34.02
N LYS A 472 -1.61 31.60 33.42
CA LYS A 472 -2.98 32.13 33.53
C LYS A 472 -3.99 31.28 32.72
N VAL A 473 -3.71 31.02 31.46
CA VAL A 473 -4.68 30.39 30.54
C VAL A 473 -4.76 28.86 30.66
N GLN A 474 -3.81 28.21 31.30
CA GLN A 474 -3.77 26.73 31.38
C GLN A 474 -5.02 26.13 32.04
N ASN A 475 -5.73 26.86 32.88
CA ASN A 475 -6.96 26.42 33.56
C ASN A 475 -8.22 27.08 32.96
N GLU A 476 -8.05 27.99 32.00
CA GLU A 476 -9.17 28.72 31.39
C GLU A 476 -9.53 28.18 30.00
N LEU A 477 -8.52 27.64 29.31
CA LEU A 477 -8.73 27.05 27.97
C LEU A 477 -9.24 25.63 28.05
N THR A 478 -10.36 25.38 27.36
CA THR A 478 -10.82 24.00 27.09
C THR A 478 -9.86 23.37 26.10
N PRO A 479 -9.19 22.27 26.46
CA PRO A 479 -8.21 21.67 25.57
C PRO A 479 -8.89 20.95 24.40
N SER A 480 -8.29 21.08 23.22
CA SER A 480 -8.54 20.19 22.09
C SER A 480 -7.57 19.01 22.13
N PHE A 481 -8.02 17.86 21.66
CA PHE A 481 -7.19 16.65 21.68
C PHE A 481 -6.82 16.23 20.26
N ILE A 482 -5.60 15.73 20.09
CA ILE A 482 -5.20 15.08 18.83
C ILE A 482 -5.94 13.75 18.72
N ARG A 483 -6.62 13.56 17.60
CA ARG A 483 -7.36 12.34 17.26
C ARG A 483 -6.52 11.49 16.29
N ASP A 484 -6.45 10.19 16.52
CA ASP A 484 -5.66 9.24 15.76
C ASP A 484 -6.50 8.33 14.85
N HIS A 485 -7.82 8.40 14.98
CA HIS A 485 -8.76 7.63 14.16
C HIS A 485 -10.05 8.42 13.89
N TYR A 486 -10.86 7.92 12.97
CA TYR A 486 -12.21 8.41 12.73
C TYR A 486 -13.22 7.62 13.56
N GLY A 487 -14.40 8.19 13.77
CA GLY A 487 -15.45 7.53 14.54
C GLY A 487 -15.67 8.19 15.90
N TRP A 488 -16.15 7.39 16.84
CA TRP A 488 -16.61 7.82 18.15
C TRP A 488 -15.47 8.12 19.12
N TYR A 489 -15.66 9.20 19.87
CA TYR A 489 -14.88 9.56 21.03
C TYR A 489 -15.81 9.93 22.19
N GLU A 490 -15.55 9.36 23.36
CA GLU A 490 -16.18 9.80 24.61
C GLU A 490 -15.31 10.87 25.24
N VAL A 491 -15.88 12.04 25.46
CA VAL A 491 -15.18 13.20 26.00
C VAL A 491 -15.88 13.65 27.27
N GLN A 492 -15.09 13.94 28.29
CA GLN A 492 -15.56 14.55 29.51
C GLN A 492 -15.30 16.05 29.44
N ASP A 493 -16.34 16.85 29.61
CA ASP A 493 -16.19 18.32 29.67
C ASP A 493 -15.66 18.81 31.03
N LEU A 494 -15.47 20.13 31.13
CA LEU A 494 -14.96 20.74 32.37
C LEU A 494 -15.93 20.61 33.55
N SER A 495 -17.21 20.34 33.30
CA SER A 495 -18.21 20.09 34.34
C SER A 495 -18.21 18.66 34.85
N GLY A 496 -17.46 17.78 34.17
CA GLY A 496 -17.41 16.32 34.43
C GLY A 496 -18.51 15.53 33.69
N GLU A 497 -19.29 16.17 32.82
CA GLU A 497 -20.32 15.53 32.02
C GLU A 497 -19.70 14.86 30.80
N HIS A 498 -20.13 13.61 30.53
CA HIS A 498 -19.67 12.82 29.39
C HIS A 498 -20.58 13.07 28.19
N HIS A 499 -19.97 13.32 27.05
CA HIS A 499 -20.66 13.44 25.77
C HIS A 499 -19.89 12.73 24.66
N SER A 500 -20.64 12.25 23.67
CA SER A 500 -20.06 11.55 22.52
C SER A 500 -19.77 12.54 21.38
N GLU A 501 -18.61 12.42 20.79
CA GLU A 501 -18.18 13.13 19.58
C GLU A 501 -17.92 12.13 18.47
N PHE A 502 -18.08 12.55 17.22
CA PHE A 502 -17.77 11.72 16.07
C PHE A 502 -16.82 12.45 15.10
N VAL A 503 -15.72 11.82 14.72
CA VAL A 503 -14.69 12.40 13.84
C VAL A 503 -14.81 11.82 12.43
N ILE A 504 -14.89 12.70 11.42
CA ILE A 504 -14.78 12.33 10.00
C ILE A 504 -13.84 13.32 9.31
N GLY A 505 -12.73 12.82 8.76
CA GLY A 505 -11.70 13.70 8.21
C GLY A 505 -11.25 14.73 9.25
N ALA A 506 -11.04 15.96 8.84
CA ALA A 506 -10.61 17.04 9.72
C ALA A 506 -11.78 17.72 10.49
N GLN A 507 -12.90 17.03 10.71
CA GLN A 507 -14.06 17.55 11.38
C GLN A 507 -14.54 16.66 12.51
N THR A 508 -14.83 17.26 13.67
CA THR A 508 -15.53 16.65 14.79
C THR A 508 -16.97 17.13 14.83
N TYR A 509 -17.88 16.18 14.84
CA TYR A 509 -19.32 16.36 14.95
C TYR A 509 -19.74 16.16 16.40
N THR A 510 -20.54 17.09 16.91
CA THR A 510 -21.12 17.05 18.26
C THR A 510 -22.62 17.35 18.20
N ALA A 511 -23.34 17.09 19.25
CA ALA A 511 -24.76 17.49 19.34
C ALA A 511 -24.98 19.02 19.17
N SER A 512 -23.96 19.82 19.50
CA SER A 512 -24.03 21.28 19.41
C SER A 512 -23.53 21.86 18.07
N GLY A 513 -22.92 21.06 17.21
CA GLY A 513 -22.41 21.51 15.91
C GLY A 513 -21.15 20.79 15.44
N VAL A 514 -20.43 21.44 14.52
CA VAL A 514 -19.22 20.89 13.90
C VAL A 514 -18.04 21.79 14.21
N LYS A 515 -16.91 21.21 14.61
CA LYS A 515 -15.65 21.91 14.90
C LYS A 515 -14.49 21.28 14.11
N VAL A 516 -13.43 22.05 13.90
CA VAL A 516 -12.18 21.54 13.30
C VAL A 516 -11.51 20.57 14.25
N THR A 517 -10.93 19.51 13.70
CA THR A 517 -10.26 18.44 14.45
C THR A 517 -8.76 18.47 14.21
N TYR A 518 -7.98 18.31 15.27
CA TYR A 518 -6.55 18.04 15.18
C TYR A 518 -6.34 16.54 15.04
N LEU A 519 -5.69 16.14 13.95
CA LEU A 519 -5.43 14.74 13.62
C LEU A 519 -3.94 14.42 13.75
N ASP A 520 -3.63 13.17 14.01
CA ASP A 520 -2.26 12.70 13.83
C ASP A 520 -1.87 12.66 12.34
N SER A 521 -0.59 12.53 12.03
CA SER A 521 -0.10 12.61 10.65
C SER A 521 -0.71 11.54 9.71
N ARG A 522 -1.10 10.38 10.25
CA ARG A 522 -1.73 9.30 9.46
C ARG A 522 -3.18 9.63 9.14
N ALA A 523 -3.93 9.99 10.15
CA ALA A 523 -5.34 10.38 9.99
C ALA A 523 -5.45 11.67 9.16
N GLN A 524 -4.53 12.61 9.33
CA GLN A 524 -4.48 13.85 8.54
C GLN A 524 -4.26 13.57 7.05
N ALA A 525 -3.27 12.75 6.70
CA ALA A 525 -3.02 12.37 5.30
C ALA A 525 -4.23 11.68 4.66
N MET A 526 -4.95 10.87 5.42
CA MET A 526 -6.18 10.25 4.92
C MET A 526 -7.34 11.25 4.83
N ALA A 527 -7.42 12.22 5.74
CA ALA A 527 -8.43 13.27 5.69
C ALA A 527 -8.32 14.09 4.40
N GLU A 528 -7.11 14.44 4.01
CA GLU A 528 -6.82 15.25 2.82
C GLU A 528 -7.11 14.54 1.50
N HIS A 529 -6.90 13.22 1.45
CA HIS A 529 -6.97 12.49 0.19
C HIS A 529 -8.18 11.55 0.06
N LYS A 530 -8.74 11.08 1.19
CA LYS A 530 -9.78 10.05 1.17
C LYS A 530 -11.12 10.52 1.74
N MET A 531 -11.09 11.41 2.75
CA MET A 531 -12.31 11.87 3.43
C MET A 531 -12.81 13.21 2.88
N THR A 532 -12.53 13.50 1.64
CA THR A 532 -12.98 14.69 0.93
C THR A 532 -14.48 14.66 0.62
N VAL A 533 -15.02 15.79 0.25
CA VAL A 533 -16.45 15.99 -0.06
C VAL A 533 -16.56 16.67 -1.42
N ALA A 534 -17.46 16.17 -2.25
CA ALA A 534 -17.76 16.79 -3.54
C ALA A 534 -19.24 16.72 -3.89
N GLY A 535 -19.69 17.62 -4.78
CA GLY A 535 -21.02 17.65 -5.37
C GLY A 535 -22.13 18.04 -4.41
N THR A 536 -23.32 17.49 -4.63
CA THR A 536 -24.52 17.79 -3.86
C THR A 536 -25.19 16.54 -3.32
N LEU A 537 -25.92 16.67 -2.20
CA LEU A 537 -26.62 15.55 -1.59
C LEU A 537 -27.77 15.03 -2.48
N ASP A 538 -28.44 15.91 -3.24
CA ASP A 538 -29.55 15.52 -4.11
C ASP A 538 -29.05 14.71 -5.31
N GLU A 539 -27.89 15.05 -5.87
CA GLU A 539 -27.27 14.23 -6.91
C GLU A 539 -26.78 12.89 -6.33
N TRP A 540 -26.20 12.90 -5.13
CA TRP A 540 -25.79 11.67 -4.44
C TRP A 540 -26.98 10.70 -4.22
N LYS A 541 -28.16 11.19 -3.86
CA LYS A 541 -29.37 10.36 -3.64
C LYS A 541 -29.80 9.55 -4.88
N LYS A 542 -29.38 9.95 -6.07
CA LYS A 542 -29.65 9.16 -7.29
C LYS A 542 -28.93 7.82 -7.27
N ILE A 543 -27.82 7.71 -6.56
CA ILE A 543 -27.01 6.48 -6.47
C ILE A 543 -27.76 5.36 -5.73
N PRO A 544 -28.20 5.50 -4.49
CA PRO A 544 -28.99 4.48 -3.81
C PRO A 544 -30.33 4.22 -4.50
N ARG A 545 -30.97 5.25 -5.06
CA ARG A 545 -32.24 5.11 -5.79
C ARG A 545 -32.12 4.18 -6.99
N LEU A 546 -30.98 4.17 -7.70
CA LEU A 546 -30.75 3.24 -8.80
C LEU A 546 -30.87 1.79 -8.34
N TYR A 547 -30.28 1.41 -7.21
CA TYR A 547 -30.37 0.04 -6.67
C TYR A 547 -31.79 -0.34 -6.24
N HIS A 548 -32.58 0.63 -5.79
CA HIS A 548 -33.99 0.42 -5.49
C HIS A 548 -34.80 0.16 -6.76
N GLU A 549 -34.68 1.03 -7.76
CA GLU A 549 -35.40 0.93 -9.03
C GLU A 549 -35.06 -0.36 -9.80
N LEU A 550 -33.82 -0.82 -9.69
CA LEU A 550 -33.39 -2.07 -10.31
C LEU A 550 -33.73 -3.34 -9.50
N GLY A 551 -34.32 -3.19 -8.31
CA GLY A 551 -34.68 -4.31 -7.43
C GLY A 551 -33.45 -5.13 -7.02
N GLN A 552 -32.36 -4.47 -6.64
CA GLN A 552 -31.09 -5.09 -6.24
C GLN A 552 -30.97 -5.10 -4.71
N GLU A 553 -31.63 -6.04 -4.06
CA GLU A 553 -31.72 -6.13 -2.59
C GLU A 553 -30.35 -6.32 -1.94
N SER A 554 -29.44 -7.04 -2.59
CA SER A 554 -28.06 -7.21 -2.08
C SER A 554 -27.32 -5.89 -2.00
N ALA A 555 -27.43 -5.03 -3.02
CA ALA A 555 -26.82 -3.70 -3.02
C ALA A 555 -27.48 -2.75 -2.01
N GLN A 556 -28.80 -2.81 -1.90
CA GLN A 556 -29.56 -2.04 -0.91
C GLN A 556 -29.13 -2.39 0.52
N LEU A 557 -28.96 -3.68 0.82
CA LEU A 557 -28.47 -4.14 2.13
C LEU A 557 -27.06 -3.65 2.41
N LEU A 558 -26.14 -3.73 1.42
CA LEU A 558 -24.77 -3.24 1.59
C LEU A 558 -24.70 -1.72 1.76
N MET A 559 -25.59 -0.97 1.10
CA MET A 559 -25.72 0.47 1.34
C MET A 559 -26.17 0.75 2.77
N CYS A 560 -27.16 0.00 3.28
CA CYS A 560 -27.57 0.07 4.69
C CYS A 560 -26.43 -0.31 5.63
N ALA A 561 -25.62 -1.33 5.29
CA ALA A 561 -24.47 -1.78 6.08
C ALA A 561 -23.36 -0.71 6.14
N SER A 562 -23.17 0.08 5.06
CA SER A 562 -22.24 1.20 5.08
C SER A 562 -22.61 2.23 6.15
N PHE A 563 -23.89 2.59 6.26
CA PHE A 563 -24.38 3.43 7.37
C PHE A 563 -24.35 2.71 8.74
N GLY A 564 -24.57 1.39 8.75
CA GLY A 564 -24.58 0.59 9.98
C GLY A 564 -23.23 0.48 10.67
N SER A 565 -22.14 0.71 9.97
CA SER A 565 -20.78 0.60 10.49
C SER A 565 -20.56 1.40 11.77
N VAL A 566 -21.12 2.61 11.87
CA VAL A 566 -20.96 3.53 13.00
C VAL A 566 -21.69 3.07 14.28
N PHE A 567 -22.59 2.12 14.18
CA PHE A 567 -23.30 1.57 15.34
C PHE A 567 -22.59 0.36 15.96
N MET A 568 -21.63 -0.26 15.27
CA MET A 568 -20.91 -1.44 15.77
C MET A 568 -20.21 -1.22 17.12
N PRO A 569 -19.55 -0.06 17.38
CA PRO A 569 -18.88 0.19 18.65
C PRO A 569 -19.83 0.46 19.83
N LEU A 570 -21.10 0.69 19.58
CA LEU A 570 -22.07 1.06 20.64
C LEU A 570 -22.52 -0.13 21.53
N GLY A 571 -21.91 -1.31 21.35
CA GLY A 571 -22.22 -2.50 22.15
C GLY A 571 -23.60 -3.08 21.85
N ILE A 572 -24.07 -2.95 20.61
CA ILE A 572 -25.35 -3.48 20.14
C ILE A 572 -25.15 -4.93 19.74
N GLY A 573 -25.84 -5.85 20.40
CA GLY A 573 -25.71 -7.29 20.19
C GLY A 573 -24.37 -7.84 20.74
N THR A 574 -23.87 -8.92 20.13
CA THR A 574 -22.70 -9.66 20.63
C THR A 574 -21.47 -9.57 19.74
N ALA A 575 -21.58 -8.89 18.60
CA ALA A 575 -20.49 -8.71 17.64
C ALA A 575 -20.14 -7.23 17.51
N THR A 576 -18.88 -6.91 17.59
CA THR A 576 -18.34 -5.55 17.38
C THR A 576 -17.78 -5.34 15.97
N ASN A 577 -17.63 -6.43 15.23
CA ASN A 577 -17.17 -6.42 13.85
C ASN A 577 -17.89 -7.51 13.05
N VAL A 578 -18.24 -7.22 11.82
CA VAL A 578 -18.86 -8.15 10.88
C VAL A 578 -18.27 -7.92 9.49
N ALA A 579 -18.02 -9.01 8.77
CA ALA A 579 -17.55 -8.96 7.39
C ALA A 579 -18.68 -9.35 6.44
N TYR A 580 -18.88 -8.55 5.41
CA TYR A 580 -19.72 -8.86 4.26
C TYR A 580 -18.83 -9.18 3.06
N ASN A 581 -19.20 -10.17 2.28
CA ASN A 581 -18.55 -10.51 1.03
C ASN A 581 -19.57 -10.55 -0.11
N PHE A 582 -19.29 -9.78 -1.16
CA PHE A 582 -20.11 -9.72 -2.35
C PHE A 582 -19.36 -10.32 -3.53
N TYR A 583 -19.80 -11.48 -4.02
CA TYR A 583 -19.05 -12.24 -5.00
C TYR A 583 -19.82 -12.59 -6.26
N ASP A 584 -19.12 -12.76 -7.36
CA ASP A 584 -19.58 -13.41 -8.57
C ASP A 584 -18.38 -13.91 -9.38
N THR A 585 -18.52 -15.08 -9.97
CA THR A 585 -17.49 -15.70 -10.83
C THR A 585 -17.31 -14.97 -12.17
N VAL A 586 -18.29 -14.17 -12.57
CA VAL A 586 -18.26 -13.39 -13.80
C VAL A 586 -17.73 -11.99 -13.49
N GLY A 587 -16.72 -11.55 -14.25
CA GLY A 587 -16.23 -10.18 -14.20
C GLY A 587 -17.21 -9.20 -14.83
N GLY A 588 -17.09 -7.89 -14.51
CA GLY A 588 -17.90 -6.83 -15.13
C GLY A 588 -19.33 -6.69 -14.61
N LYS A 589 -19.70 -7.42 -13.54
CA LYS A 589 -21.02 -7.37 -12.91
C LYS A 589 -21.27 -6.19 -11.98
N GLY A 590 -20.44 -5.13 -12.01
CA GLY A 590 -20.65 -3.94 -11.18
C GLY A 590 -20.21 -4.05 -9.71
N LYS A 591 -19.47 -5.08 -9.31
CA LYS A 591 -18.98 -5.24 -7.91
C LYS A 591 -18.14 -4.06 -7.45
N THR A 592 -17.16 -3.62 -8.24
CA THR A 592 -16.31 -2.46 -7.94
C THR A 592 -17.12 -1.16 -7.95
N SER A 593 -18.10 -1.03 -8.86
CA SER A 593 -19.00 0.14 -8.90
C SER A 593 -19.86 0.24 -7.63
N LEU A 594 -20.36 -0.90 -7.13
CA LEU A 594 -21.07 -0.92 -5.85
C LEU A 594 -20.14 -0.50 -4.72
N LEU A 595 -18.90 -0.99 -4.68
CA LEU A 595 -17.94 -0.59 -3.65
C LEU A 595 -17.66 0.93 -3.68
N ALA A 596 -17.55 1.52 -4.88
CA ALA A 596 -17.43 2.96 -5.06
C ALA A 596 -18.68 3.71 -4.54
N ALA A 597 -19.88 3.17 -4.78
CA ALA A 597 -21.12 3.73 -4.25
C ALA A 597 -21.15 3.69 -2.70
N LEU A 598 -20.69 2.59 -2.08
CA LEU A 598 -20.58 2.49 -0.62
C LEU A 598 -19.56 3.50 -0.06
N ALA A 599 -18.43 3.67 -0.75
CA ALA A 599 -17.39 4.63 -0.38
C ALA A 599 -17.90 6.07 -0.45
N SER A 600 -18.73 6.39 -1.46
CA SER A 600 -19.29 7.74 -1.67
C SER A 600 -20.14 8.26 -0.51
N VAL A 601 -20.60 7.37 0.39
CA VAL A 601 -21.29 7.78 1.63
C VAL A 601 -20.35 8.61 2.51
N TRP A 602 -19.07 8.24 2.59
CA TRP A 602 -18.12 8.75 3.59
C TRP A 602 -17.02 9.64 3.02
N GLY A 603 -16.58 9.41 1.78
CA GLY A 603 -15.47 10.12 1.16
C GLY A 603 -15.29 9.78 -0.32
N ASP A 604 -14.09 10.04 -0.85
CA ASP A 604 -13.76 9.83 -2.26
C ASP A 604 -13.85 8.34 -2.66
N PRO A 605 -14.75 7.97 -3.56
CA PRO A 605 -14.95 6.60 -4.00
C PRO A 605 -13.74 5.97 -4.71
N SER A 606 -12.84 6.80 -5.25
CA SER A 606 -11.65 6.32 -5.96
C SER A 606 -10.51 5.93 -5.03
N SER A 607 -10.39 6.60 -3.90
CA SER A 607 -9.26 6.46 -2.98
C SER A 607 -9.60 5.77 -1.66
N LEU A 608 -10.88 5.76 -1.25
CA LEU A 608 -11.29 5.23 0.04
C LEU A 608 -11.24 3.69 0.09
N PRO A 609 -11.65 2.92 -0.96
CA PRO A 609 -11.51 1.48 -0.96
C PRO A 609 -10.03 1.05 -0.93
N LEU A 610 -9.77 -0.04 -0.23
CA LEU A 610 -8.43 -0.61 -0.10
C LEU A 610 -8.09 -1.47 -1.31
N SER A 611 -6.89 -1.27 -1.83
CA SER A 611 -6.41 -2.01 -3.00
C SER A 611 -5.87 -3.39 -2.61
N LYS A 612 -6.04 -4.37 -3.49
CA LYS A 612 -5.36 -5.67 -3.38
C LYS A 612 -3.84 -5.56 -3.33
N THR A 613 -3.28 -4.49 -3.91
CA THR A 613 -1.83 -4.25 -3.96
C THR A 613 -1.25 -3.68 -2.67
N ASP A 614 -2.10 -3.23 -1.73
CA ASP A 614 -1.63 -2.74 -0.43
C ASP A 614 -1.05 -3.88 0.40
N THR A 615 0.07 -3.63 1.07
CA THR A 615 0.65 -4.60 1.99
C THR A 615 -0.27 -4.82 3.19
N VAL A 616 -0.21 -6.01 3.79
CA VAL A 616 -1.02 -6.34 4.98
C VAL A 616 -0.83 -5.30 6.09
N SER A 617 0.41 -4.87 6.33
CA SER A 617 0.70 -3.84 7.35
C SER A 617 0.08 -2.48 7.02
N ALA A 618 0.08 -2.08 5.74
CA ALA A 618 -0.56 -0.84 5.30
C ALA A 618 -2.09 -0.91 5.48
N LYS A 619 -2.69 -2.07 5.18
CA LYS A 619 -4.12 -2.30 5.40
C LYS A 619 -4.49 -2.17 6.88
N TYR A 620 -3.75 -2.80 7.79
CA TYR A 620 -4.03 -2.68 9.23
C TYR A 620 -3.89 -1.25 9.77
N GLN A 621 -2.92 -0.48 9.26
CA GLN A 621 -2.82 0.94 9.60
C GLN A 621 -4.05 1.73 9.14
N GLN A 622 -4.55 1.44 7.93
CA GLN A 622 -5.77 2.07 7.43
C GLN A 622 -7.00 1.64 8.24
N TYR A 623 -7.13 0.35 8.59
CA TYR A 623 -8.22 -0.13 9.45
C TYR A 623 -8.26 0.60 10.80
N SER A 624 -7.09 0.83 11.41
CA SER A 624 -7.03 1.53 12.70
C SER A 624 -7.43 3.00 12.60
N VAL A 625 -7.18 3.65 11.46
CA VAL A 625 -7.60 5.05 11.22
C VAL A 625 -9.09 5.12 10.86
N TYR A 626 -9.61 4.22 10.01
CA TYR A 626 -11.05 4.16 9.72
C TYR A 626 -11.89 3.85 10.95
N HIS A 627 -11.43 2.97 11.76
CA HIS A 627 -11.89 2.57 13.09
C HIS A 627 -13.40 2.21 13.18
N ASN A 628 -14.29 3.19 13.04
CA ASN A 628 -15.75 2.98 13.07
C ASN A 628 -16.43 3.30 11.73
N LEU A 629 -15.70 3.75 10.73
CA LEU A 629 -16.18 3.87 9.36
C LEU A 629 -16.07 2.53 8.63
N PRO A 630 -16.84 2.27 7.57
CA PRO A 630 -16.77 0.99 6.88
C PRO A 630 -15.40 0.76 6.25
N ILE A 631 -14.90 -0.48 6.35
CA ILE A 631 -13.71 -0.93 5.67
C ILE A 631 -14.14 -1.58 4.35
N LEU A 632 -13.70 -1.01 3.23
CA LEU A 632 -14.07 -1.45 1.90
C LEU A 632 -12.85 -2.06 1.20
N ILE A 633 -12.94 -3.30 0.72
CA ILE A 633 -11.82 -4.04 0.13
C ILE A 633 -12.19 -4.51 -1.26
N ASP A 634 -11.52 -3.98 -2.29
CA ASP A 634 -11.74 -4.43 -3.65
C ASP A 634 -10.87 -5.66 -3.96
N GLU A 635 -11.53 -6.70 -4.45
CA GLU A 635 -10.96 -7.97 -4.90
C GLU A 635 -10.01 -8.68 -3.91
N ILE A 636 -10.60 -9.48 -3.03
CA ILE A 636 -9.86 -10.28 -2.04
C ILE A 636 -9.22 -11.55 -2.64
N THR A 637 -9.60 -11.98 -3.84
CA THR A 637 -9.26 -13.27 -4.45
C THR A 637 -7.81 -13.44 -4.92
N GLY A 638 -6.95 -12.46 -4.76
CA GLY A 638 -5.52 -12.59 -5.09
C GLY A 638 -4.65 -13.18 -3.98
N MET A 639 -5.23 -13.54 -2.84
CA MET A 639 -4.53 -14.04 -1.64
C MET A 639 -4.70 -15.56 -1.51
N SER A 640 -3.80 -16.23 -0.79
CA SER A 640 -3.99 -17.64 -0.44
C SER A 640 -5.19 -17.82 0.50
N ALA A 641 -5.82 -19.00 0.49
CA ALA A 641 -6.94 -19.29 1.39
C ALA A 641 -6.58 -19.11 2.88
N GLY A 642 -5.33 -19.41 3.25
CA GLY A 642 -4.82 -19.21 4.61
C GLY A 642 -4.68 -17.72 4.97
N ASP A 643 -4.19 -16.89 4.03
CA ASP A 643 -4.08 -15.44 4.26
C ASP A 643 -5.46 -14.78 4.35
N ILE A 644 -6.42 -15.23 3.54
CA ILE A 644 -7.81 -14.78 3.61
C ILE A 644 -8.43 -15.16 4.96
N ALA A 645 -8.26 -16.41 5.40
CA ALA A 645 -8.77 -16.87 6.70
C ALA A 645 -8.19 -16.05 7.86
N ASN A 646 -6.87 -15.80 7.85
CA ASN A 646 -6.19 -15.00 8.86
C ASN A 646 -6.67 -13.53 8.82
N MET A 647 -6.80 -12.94 7.64
CA MET A 647 -7.28 -11.57 7.47
C MET A 647 -8.73 -11.42 7.96
N LEU A 648 -9.63 -12.33 7.60
CA LEU A 648 -11.02 -12.34 8.08
C LEU A 648 -11.09 -12.50 9.60
N TYR A 649 -10.23 -13.36 10.14
CA TYR A 649 -10.13 -13.54 11.59
C TYR A 649 -9.70 -12.25 12.29
N ASP A 650 -8.67 -11.59 11.79
CA ASP A 650 -8.17 -10.33 12.36
C ASP A 650 -9.21 -9.20 12.18
N LEU A 651 -9.86 -9.10 11.01
CA LEU A 651 -10.91 -8.12 10.74
C LEU A 651 -12.06 -8.23 11.73
N VAL A 652 -12.52 -9.45 12.00
CA VAL A 652 -13.64 -9.68 12.92
C VAL A 652 -13.22 -9.57 14.39
N ASN A 653 -11.97 -9.84 14.73
CA ASN A 653 -11.44 -9.60 16.07
C ASN A 653 -11.20 -8.11 16.36
N GLY A 654 -11.12 -7.25 15.33
CA GLY A 654 -11.07 -5.82 15.47
C GLY A 654 -9.77 -5.26 16.04
N ARG A 655 -8.65 -5.99 15.91
CA ARG A 655 -7.36 -5.51 16.39
C ARG A 655 -6.18 -6.14 15.67
N GLU A 656 -5.15 -5.35 15.47
CA GLU A 656 -3.85 -5.82 14.99
C GLU A 656 -3.10 -6.57 16.09
N LYS A 657 -2.24 -7.52 15.70
CA LYS A 657 -1.31 -8.18 16.63
C LYS A 657 -0.34 -7.17 17.23
N ASN A 658 -0.18 -7.19 18.54
CA ASN A 658 0.81 -6.36 19.21
C ASN A 658 2.22 -6.73 18.74
N ARG A 659 3.07 -5.71 18.58
CA ARG A 659 4.48 -5.89 18.20
C ARG A 659 5.37 -5.37 19.33
N SER A 660 6.45 -6.07 19.64
CA SER A 660 7.52 -5.50 20.46
C SER A 660 8.39 -4.57 19.61
N ASN A 661 8.92 -3.51 20.21
CA ASN A 661 9.96 -2.71 19.57
C ASN A 661 11.21 -3.60 19.32
N ARG A 662 12.13 -3.14 18.45
CA ARG A 662 13.36 -3.89 18.11
C ARG A 662 14.22 -4.28 19.32
N GLN A 663 14.03 -3.64 20.45
CA GLN A 663 14.78 -3.87 21.70
C GLN A 663 14.02 -4.75 22.71
N GLY A 664 12.76 -5.12 22.40
CA GLY A 664 11.94 -5.95 23.28
C GLY A 664 11.49 -5.29 24.59
N THR A 665 11.72 -3.97 24.72
CA THR A 665 11.49 -3.22 25.96
C THR A 665 10.11 -2.60 26.06
N GLU A 666 9.43 -2.39 24.89
CA GLU A 666 8.11 -1.78 24.83
C GLU A 666 7.19 -2.55 23.92
N LEU A 667 5.96 -2.76 24.36
CA LEU A 667 4.87 -3.33 23.56
C LEU A 667 4.21 -2.19 22.79
N GLN A 668 4.41 -2.14 21.47
CA GLN A 668 3.61 -1.29 20.62
C GLN A 668 2.22 -1.92 20.51
N ARG A 669 1.22 -1.24 21.05
CA ARG A 669 -0.18 -1.66 20.89
C ARG A 669 -0.54 -1.59 19.42
N GLY A 670 -1.03 -2.71 18.87
CA GLY A 670 -1.60 -2.74 17.54
C GLY A 670 -2.83 -1.84 17.44
N GLY A 671 -3.15 -1.37 16.24
CA GLY A 671 -4.38 -0.64 15.98
C GLY A 671 -5.63 -1.48 16.29
N SER A 672 -6.74 -0.82 16.57
CA SER A 672 -8.04 -1.46 16.80
C SER A 672 -9.12 -0.82 15.94
N TRP A 673 -10.21 -1.56 15.68
CA TRP A 673 -11.39 -1.09 14.96
C TRP A 673 -12.63 -1.84 15.40
N GLN A 674 -13.78 -1.20 15.24
CA GLN A 674 -15.10 -1.79 15.51
C GLN A 674 -16.05 -1.30 14.43
N THR A 675 -16.27 -2.12 13.41
CA THR A 675 -16.95 -1.65 12.19
C THR A 675 -17.50 -2.81 11.35
N ILE A 676 -18.11 -2.46 10.24
CA ILE A 676 -18.49 -3.37 9.16
C ILE A 676 -17.42 -3.32 8.07
N THR A 677 -16.93 -4.49 7.66
CA THR A 677 -16.08 -4.65 6.49
C THR A 677 -16.93 -5.15 5.33
N VAL A 678 -16.76 -4.57 4.15
CA VAL A 678 -17.35 -5.05 2.90
C VAL A 678 -16.23 -5.38 1.92
N SER A 679 -16.19 -6.62 1.44
CA SER A 679 -15.23 -7.08 0.44
C SER A 679 -15.92 -7.55 -0.84
N THR A 680 -15.21 -7.46 -1.96
CA THR A 680 -15.63 -8.10 -3.22
C THR A 680 -14.71 -9.25 -3.56
N SER A 681 -15.25 -10.25 -4.26
CA SER A 681 -14.48 -11.41 -4.69
C SER A 681 -15.01 -11.99 -6.01
N ASN A 682 -14.15 -12.77 -6.69
CA ASN A 682 -14.52 -13.51 -7.90
C ASN A 682 -14.90 -14.98 -7.60
N GLN A 683 -14.88 -15.37 -6.34
CA GLN A 683 -15.25 -16.70 -5.86
C GLN A 683 -15.90 -16.57 -4.49
N SER A 684 -16.72 -17.58 -4.11
CA SER A 684 -17.26 -17.67 -2.77
C SER A 684 -16.13 -17.83 -1.74
N LEU A 685 -16.12 -16.98 -0.72
CA LEU A 685 -15.20 -17.13 0.41
C LEU A 685 -15.48 -18.42 1.19
N TYR A 686 -16.73 -18.85 1.28
CA TYR A 686 -17.08 -20.13 1.90
C TYR A 686 -16.43 -21.30 1.18
N GLU A 687 -16.41 -21.29 -0.18
CA GLU A 687 -15.74 -22.32 -0.98
C GLU A 687 -14.22 -22.25 -0.84
N MET A 688 -13.65 -21.05 -0.84
CA MET A 688 -12.21 -20.86 -0.66
C MET A 688 -11.73 -21.34 0.71
N LEU A 689 -12.49 -21.01 1.75
CA LEU A 689 -12.19 -21.44 3.12
C LEU A 689 -12.32 -22.94 3.32
N LYS A 690 -13.13 -23.63 2.51
CA LYS A 690 -13.28 -25.11 2.54
C LYS A 690 -11.95 -25.83 2.28
N SER A 691 -11.10 -25.28 1.47
CA SER A 691 -9.77 -25.84 1.19
C SER A 691 -8.79 -25.70 2.35
N PHE A 692 -9.09 -24.81 3.32
CA PHE A 692 -8.26 -24.54 4.50
C PHE A 692 -8.86 -25.18 5.75
N ARG A 693 -8.35 -26.36 6.14
CA ARG A 693 -8.96 -27.26 7.12
C ARG A 693 -9.05 -26.77 8.57
N GLU A 694 -8.24 -25.80 8.99
CA GLU A 694 -8.07 -25.50 10.42
C GLU A 694 -9.16 -24.67 11.12
N GLN A 695 -10.00 -23.86 10.45
CA GLN A 695 -10.93 -22.95 11.12
C GLN A 695 -12.22 -22.65 10.33
N THR A 696 -12.67 -23.52 9.46
CA THR A 696 -13.70 -23.22 8.45
C THR A 696 -15.04 -22.75 9.00
N LEU A 697 -15.61 -23.45 9.99
CA LEU A 697 -16.96 -23.13 10.48
C LEU A 697 -17.01 -21.81 11.26
N ALA A 698 -16.08 -21.63 12.20
CA ALA A 698 -16.04 -20.42 13.03
C ALA A 698 -15.77 -19.16 12.19
N THR A 699 -14.95 -19.25 11.15
CA THR A 699 -14.66 -18.14 10.23
C THR A 699 -15.84 -17.87 9.30
N SER A 700 -16.47 -18.90 8.74
CA SER A 700 -17.66 -18.76 7.87
C SER A 700 -18.84 -18.12 8.61
N MET A 701 -19.03 -18.45 9.89
CA MET A 701 -20.08 -17.84 10.71
C MET A 701 -19.86 -16.37 11.06
N ARG A 702 -18.69 -15.82 10.72
CA ARG A 702 -18.36 -14.40 10.90
C ARG A 702 -18.50 -13.59 9.63
N VAL A 703 -18.74 -14.23 8.48
CA VAL A 703 -18.88 -13.59 7.17
C VAL A 703 -20.34 -13.70 6.72
N ILE A 704 -20.89 -12.61 6.26
CA ILE A 704 -22.18 -12.54 5.56
C ILE A 704 -21.87 -12.54 4.08
N GLU A 705 -22.09 -13.66 3.42
CA GLU A 705 -21.75 -13.79 2.01
C GLU A 705 -23.01 -13.69 1.14
N MET A 706 -22.88 -12.91 0.06
CA MET A 706 -23.94 -12.71 -0.93
C MET A 706 -23.37 -12.86 -2.34
N ARG A 707 -24.08 -13.61 -3.17
CA ARG A 707 -23.76 -13.62 -4.59
C ARG A 707 -24.33 -12.37 -5.26
N CYS A 708 -23.62 -11.84 -6.23
CA CYS A 708 -24.09 -10.74 -7.06
C CYS A 708 -25.32 -11.19 -7.85
N ASP A 709 -26.43 -10.58 -7.58
CA ASP A 709 -27.74 -10.84 -8.20
C ASP A 709 -28.06 -9.83 -9.32
N PHE A 710 -27.08 -9.01 -9.70
CA PHE A 710 -27.29 -8.00 -10.71
C PHE A 710 -27.60 -8.63 -12.08
N LYS A 711 -28.71 -8.20 -12.65
CA LYS A 711 -29.16 -8.63 -13.97
C LYS A 711 -28.22 -8.09 -15.04
N ASP A 712 -28.12 -8.83 -16.13
CA ASP A 712 -27.43 -8.36 -17.32
C ASP A 712 -28.39 -7.46 -18.13
N TYR A 713 -28.03 -6.20 -18.28
CA TYR A 713 -28.81 -5.22 -19.03
C TYR A 713 -28.19 -4.91 -20.38
N THR A 714 -27.26 -5.74 -20.88
CA THR A 714 -26.53 -5.58 -22.15
C THR A 714 -27.44 -5.61 -23.38
N GLY A 715 -28.52 -5.12 -23.46
CA GLY A 715 -29.46 -5.06 -24.58
C GLY A 715 -30.51 -3.99 -24.37
N ASP A 716 -30.51 -3.40 -23.19
CA ASP A 716 -31.39 -2.31 -22.82
C ASP A 716 -30.57 -1.03 -22.70
N THR A 717 -30.52 -0.26 -23.80
CA THR A 717 -29.68 0.95 -23.86
C THR A 717 -30.15 2.02 -22.89
N GLU A 718 -31.44 2.13 -22.59
CA GLU A 718 -31.98 3.14 -21.67
C GLU A 718 -31.52 2.87 -20.22
N ILE A 719 -31.61 1.60 -19.81
CA ILE A 719 -31.13 1.21 -18.45
C ILE A 719 -29.61 1.31 -18.36
N THR A 720 -28.88 0.88 -19.40
CA THR A 720 -27.42 0.94 -19.45
C THR A 720 -26.92 2.39 -19.37
N ASP A 721 -27.48 3.30 -20.17
CA ASP A 721 -27.14 4.73 -20.14
C ASP A 721 -27.43 5.36 -18.77
N LYS A 722 -28.54 4.96 -18.14
CA LYS A 722 -28.87 5.40 -16.78
C LYS A 722 -27.87 4.92 -15.75
N ILE A 723 -27.48 3.64 -15.81
CA ILE A 723 -26.46 3.07 -14.92
C ILE A 723 -25.13 3.82 -15.10
N ASP A 724 -24.67 4.00 -16.33
CA ASP A 724 -23.41 4.68 -16.62
C ASP A 724 -23.41 6.14 -16.15
N SER A 725 -24.52 6.85 -16.39
CA SER A 725 -24.70 8.23 -15.91
C SER A 725 -24.62 8.32 -14.39
N VAL A 726 -25.33 7.44 -13.67
CA VAL A 726 -25.33 7.44 -12.19
C VAL A 726 -23.98 6.99 -11.65
N MET A 727 -23.35 5.98 -12.26
CA MET A 727 -22.02 5.51 -11.83
C MET A 727 -20.93 6.57 -12.07
N THR A 728 -21.04 7.34 -13.16
CA THR A 728 -20.18 8.51 -13.38
C THR A 728 -20.39 9.57 -12.29
N ALA A 729 -21.66 9.81 -11.92
CA ALA A 729 -21.98 10.77 -10.87
C ALA A 729 -21.46 10.39 -9.48
N VAL A 730 -21.20 9.09 -9.21
CA VAL A 730 -20.60 8.62 -7.95
C VAL A 730 -19.27 9.33 -7.67
N HIS A 731 -18.43 9.51 -8.71
CA HIS A 731 -17.12 10.14 -8.59
C HIS A 731 -17.17 11.68 -8.46
N SER A 732 -18.34 12.27 -8.62
CA SER A 732 -18.53 13.71 -8.51
C SER A 732 -19.39 14.13 -7.32
N ASN A 733 -20.05 13.15 -6.64
CA ASN A 733 -20.96 13.45 -5.53
C ASN A 733 -20.70 12.44 -4.40
N TYR A 734 -19.92 12.83 -3.39
CA TYR A 734 -19.52 11.94 -2.32
C TYR A 734 -19.22 12.65 -1.00
N GLY A 735 -19.19 11.88 0.09
CA GLY A 735 -18.80 12.31 1.42
C GLY A 735 -19.86 13.12 2.17
N LEU A 736 -20.99 13.41 1.55
CA LEU A 736 -22.06 14.26 2.13
C LEU A 736 -23.01 13.45 3.01
N ALA A 737 -23.47 12.29 2.53
CA ALA A 737 -24.54 11.53 3.18
C ALA A 737 -24.14 11.02 4.57
N GLY A 738 -22.92 10.50 4.72
CA GLY A 738 -22.41 10.03 6.01
C GLY A 738 -22.32 11.16 7.03
N ARG A 739 -21.92 12.37 6.61
CA ARG A 739 -21.86 13.55 7.49
C ARG A 739 -23.23 13.98 7.96
N GLU A 740 -24.22 14.02 7.09
CA GLU A 740 -25.61 14.34 7.48
C GLU A 740 -26.17 13.24 8.40
N PHE A 741 -25.87 11.97 8.11
CA PHE A 741 -26.26 10.85 8.97
C PHE A 741 -25.69 11.01 10.39
N ILE A 742 -24.41 11.34 10.53
CA ILE A 742 -23.78 11.56 11.84
C ILE A 742 -24.39 12.74 12.59
N LYS A 743 -24.66 13.87 11.91
CA LYS A 743 -25.37 15.00 12.55
C LYS A 743 -26.71 14.57 13.13
N TYR A 744 -27.46 13.78 12.37
CA TYR A 744 -28.77 13.30 12.79
C TYR A 744 -28.69 12.38 14.02
N ILE A 745 -27.79 11.40 14.00
CA ILE A 745 -27.68 10.43 15.12
C ILE A 745 -27.11 11.06 16.40
N LEU A 746 -26.31 12.12 16.29
CA LEU A 746 -25.81 12.88 17.46
C LEU A 746 -26.88 13.81 18.07
N ALA A 747 -27.85 14.23 17.27
CA ALA A 747 -28.95 15.11 17.74
C ALA A 747 -30.01 14.35 18.52
N ASP A 748 -30.12 13.02 18.38
CA ASP A 748 -31.15 12.20 19.04
C ASP A 748 -30.53 11.15 19.97
N SER A 749 -30.60 11.40 21.25
CA SER A 749 -30.08 10.49 22.30
C SER A 749 -30.77 9.11 22.34
N ASN A 750 -31.94 8.94 21.71
CA ASN A 750 -32.67 7.66 21.70
C ASN A 750 -32.22 6.70 20.59
N ILE A 751 -31.44 7.16 19.61
CA ILE A 751 -31.02 6.37 18.45
C ILE A 751 -30.34 5.05 18.87
N LYS A 752 -29.45 5.08 19.85
CA LYS A 752 -28.78 3.88 20.35
C LYS A 752 -29.79 2.84 20.87
N LYS A 753 -30.80 3.30 21.60
CA LYS A 753 -31.86 2.43 22.13
C LYS A 753 -32.71 1.87 20.99
N GLU A 754 -33.11 2.72 20.05
CA GLU A 754 -33.89 2.33 18.87
C GLU A 754 -33.19 1.19 18.10
N VAL A 755 -31.89 1.37 17.78
CA VAL A 755 -31.10 0.36 17.07
C VAL A 755 -30.98 -0.93 17.90
N THR A 756 -30.77 -0.80 19.21
CA THR A 756 -30.65 -1.97 20.10
C THR A 756 -31.96 -2.76 20.14
N ASP A 757 -33.07 -2.09 20.31
CA ASP A 757 -34.41 -2.70 20.37
C ASP A 757 -34.75 -3.38 19.02
N TYR A 758 -34.43 -2.75 17.90
CA TYR A 758 -34.64 -3.33 16.59
C TYR A 758 -33.80 -4.60 16.39
N VAL A 759 -32.51 -4.57 16.71
CA VAL A 759 -31.62 -5.75 16.59
C VAL A 759 -32.13 -6.89 17.48
N ALA A 760 -32.64 -6.58 18.66
CA ALA A 760 -33.24 -7.61 19.55
C ALA A 760 -34.52 -8.23 18.92
N GLN A 761 -35.38 -7.41 18.31
CA GLN A 761 -36.60 -7.89 17.62
C GLN A 761 -36.22 -8.73 16.38
N PHE A 762 -35.26 -8.28 15.58
CA PHE A 762 -34.75 -9.02 14.43
C PHE A 762 -34.14 -10.36 14.86
N SER A 763 -33.38 -10.37 15.95
CA SER A 763 -32.81 -11.59 16.53
C SER A 763 -33.90 -12.55 16.98
N ALA A 764 -34.93 -12.09 17.68
CA ALA A 764 -36.04 -12.93 18.12
C ALA A 764 -36.81 -13.57 16.96
N LYS A 765 -36.93 -12.83 15.83
CA LYS A 765 -37.68 -13.30 14.66
C LYS A 765 -36.91 -14.28 13.79
N TYR A 766 -35.61 -14.09 13.58
CA TYR A 766 -34.85 -14.77 12.51
C TYR A 766 -33.72 -15.68 13.01
N ARG A 767 -33.21 -15.50 14.23
CA ARG A 767 -32.11 -16.31 14.76
C ARG A 767 -32.56 -17.72 15.07
N ARG A 768 -31.83 -18.74 14.59
CA ARG A 768 -32.14 -20.15 14.83
C ARG A 768 -31.21 -20.82 15.85
N ASN A 769 -29.93 -20.42 15.88
CA ASN A 769 -28.96 -21.01 16.80
C ASN A 769 -27.93 -19.95 17.28
N ASN A 770 -27.09 -20.34 18.24
CA ASN A 770 -26.14 -19.43 18.87
C ASN A 770 -24.98 -19.02 17.95
N ASP A 771 -24.65 -19.81 16.95
CA ASP A 771 -23.55 -19.57 16.05
C ASP A 771 -23.86 -18.42 15.08
N GLU A 772 -25.13 -18.15 14.80
CA GLU A 772 -25.62 -17.09 13.92
C GLU A 772 -25.50 -15.68 14.51
N ARG A 773 -24.99 -15.52 15.72
CA ARG A 773 -24.96 -14.22 16.43
C ARG A 773 -24.29 -13.09 15.63
N PHE A 774 -23.21 -13.40 14.89
CA PHE A 774 -22.52 -12.41 14.07
C PHE A 774 -23.38 -11.96 12.89
N TRP A 775 -24.00 -12.92 12.19
CA TRP A 775 -24.90 -12.63 11.08
C TRP A 775 -26.10 -11.79 11.54
N ILE A 776 -26.75 -12.21 12.60
CA ILE A 776 -27.92 -11.54 13.13
C ILE A 776 -27.59 -10.12 13.62
N THR A 777 -26.47 -9.93 14.30
CA THR A 777 -26.05 -8.58 14.72
C THR A 777 -25.74 -7.71 13.51
N GLY A 778 -24.92 -8.19 12.56
CA GLY A 778 -24.54 -7.41 11.38
C GLY A 778 -25.74 -7.03 10.51
N LEU A 779 -26.60 -8.00 10.19
CA LEU A 779 -27.81 -7.76 9.40
C LEU A 779 -28.81 -6.85 10.12
N GLY A 780 -29.03 -7.07 11.41
CA GLY A 780 -29.93 -6.24 12.21
C GLY A 780 -29.45 -4.78 12.32
N VAL A 781 -28.15 -4.56 12.53
CA VAL A 781 -27.56 -3.21 12.58
C VAL A 781 -27.66 -2.54 11.22
N ALA A 782 -27.39 -3.24 10.11
CA ALA A 782 -27.51 -2.71 8.76
C ALA A 782 -28.96 -2.27 8.49
N LEU A 783 -29.93 -3.13 8.75
CA LEU A 783 -31.36 -2.80 8.55
C LEU A 783 -31.84 -1.66 9.43
N ALA A 784 -31.41 -1.60 10.70
CA ALA A 784 -31.75 -0.48 11.61
C ALA A 784 -31.20 0.86 11.07
N ALA A 785 -29.93 0.86 10.63
CA ALA A 785 -29.30 2.03 10.01
C ALA A 785 -30.01 2.45 8.71
N GLY A 786 -30.42 1.48 7.90
CA GLY A 786 -31.21 1.70 6.69
C GLY A 786 -32.54 2.39 7.00
N ARG A 787 -33.28 1.93 8.02
CA ARG A 787 -34.54 2.58 8.46
C ARG A 787 -34.32 4.01 8.89
N ILE A 788 -33.24 4.31 9.61
CA ILE A 788 -32.89 5.67 9.98
C ILE A 788 -32.56 6.50 8.73
N ALA A 789 -31.76 5.97 7.81
CA ALA A 789 -31.41 6.67 6.57
C ALA A 789 -32.63 6.92 5.65
N VAL A 790 -33.59 5.99 5.61
CA VAL A 790 -34.88 6.20 4.90
C VAL A 790 -35.69 7.31 5.59
N ARG A 791 -35.78 7.30 6.90
CA ARG A 791 -36.48 8.35 7.67
C ARG A 791 -35.87 9.75 7.44
N MET A 792 -34.57 9.82 7.23
CA MET A 792 -33.85 11.04 6.86
C MET A 792 -34.02 11.44 5.37
N GLY A 793 -34.59 10.59 4.55
CA GLY A 793 -34.68 10.80 3.09
C GLY A 793 -33.32 10.72 2.38
N LEU A 794 -32.33 10.00 2.96
CA LEU A 794 -31.08 9.65 2.31
C LEU A 794 -31.25 8.43 1.42
N LEU A 795 -32.05 7.46 1.84
CA LEU A 795 -32.45 6.28 1.09
C LEU A 795 -33.96 6.32 0.84
N ASP A 796 -34.43 5.61 -0.19
CA ASP A 796 -35.86 5.48 -0.53
C ASP A 796 -36.31 4.02 -0.61
N TYR A 797 -35.61 3.13 0.14
CA TYR A 797 -35.84 1.69 0.13
C TYR A 797 -37.12 1.29 0.88
N ASP A 798 -37.80 0.25 0.36
CA ASP A 798 -38.81 -0.46 1.14
C ASP A 798 -38.13 -1.39 2.17
N MET A 799 -38.00 -0.89 3.37
CA MET A 799 -37.27 -1.59 4.43
C MET A 799 -37.97 -2.85 4.92
N ASP A 800 -39.26 -3.00 4.72
CA ASP A 800 -39.99 -4.22 5.12
C ASP A 800 -39.80 -5.33 4.09
N VAL A 801 -39.79 -4.97 2.80
CA VAL A 801 -39.41 -5.89 1.72
C VAL A 801 -37.96 -6.34 1.87
N LEU A 802 -37.06 -5.40 2.15
CA LEU A 802 -35.64 -5.71 2.35
C LEU A 802 -35.42 -6.62 3.58
N GLU A 803 -36.07 -6.32 4.71
CA GLU A 803 -36.00 -7.18 5.91
C GLU A 803 -36.51 -8.60 5.63
N LYS A 804 -37.62 -8.72 4.89
CA LYS A 804 -38.17 -10.03 4.52
C LYS A 804 -37.18 -10.80 3.62
N TRP A 805 -36.62 -10.15 2.62
CA TRP A 805 -35.60 -10.77 1.74
C TRP A 805 -34.38 -11.23 2.56
N VAL A 806 -33.87 -10.41 3.48
CA VAL A 806 -32.75 -10.77 4.37
C VAL A 806 -33.10 -11.98 5.23
N GLY A 807 -34.28 -11.99 5.85
CA GLY A 807 -34.70 -13.03 6.79
C GLY A 807 -35.05 -14.36 6.13
N GLU A 808 -35.71 -14.33 5.00
CA GLU A 808 -36.25 -15.53 4.34
C GLU A 808 -35.31 -16.04 3.23
N THR A 809 -34.69 -15.17 2.45
CA THR A 809 -33.85 -15.55 1.31
C THR A 809 -32.38 -15.62 1.68
N LEU A 810 -31.80 -14.50 2.11
CA LEU A 810 -30.36 -14.41 2.37
C LEU A 810 -29.92 -15.36 3.50
N LEU A 811 -30.56 -15.29 4.67
CA LEU A 811 -30.21 -16.18 5.80
C LEU A 811 -30.44 -17.66 5.47
N SER A 812 -31.46 -17.99 4.67
CA SER A 812 -31.68 -19.35 4.19
C SER A 812 -30.55 -19.85 3.29
N THR A 813 -30.16 -19.03 2.33
CA THR A 813 -29.04 -19.31 1.42
C THR A 813 -27.73 -19.50 2.19
N MET A 814 -27.39 -18.58 3.11
CA MET A 814 -26.19 -18.67 3.93
C MET A 814 -26.17 -19.95 4.78
N ARG A 815 -27.30 -20.31 5.40
CA ARG A 815 -27.43 -21.56 6.17
C ARG A 815 -27.19 -22.79 5.31
N SER A 816 -27.73 -22.82 4.10
CA SER A 816 -27.48 -23.91 3.14
C SER A 816 -26.01 -23.97 2.75
N SER A 817 -25.43 -22.85 2.35
CA SER A 817 -24.01 -22.78 1.93
C SER A 817 -23.07 -23.25 3.03
N VAL A 818 -23.30 -22.83 4.28
CA VAL A 818 -22.48 -23.28 5.42
C VAL A 818 -22.70 -24.76 5.73
N ARG A 819 -23.91 -25.27 5.57
CA ARG A 819 -24.20 -26.72 5.73
C ARG A 819 -23.50 -27.53 4.64
N ASP A 820 -23.61 -27.11 3.39
CA ASP A 820 -23.01 -27.80 2.23
C ASP A 820 -21.48 -27.74 2.25
N ASN A 821 -20.93 -26.72 2.92
CA ASN A 821 -19.49 -26.54 3.14
C ASN A 821 -18.96 -27.31 4.37
N ARG A 822 -19.81 -27.91 5.21
CA ARG A 822 -19.32 -28.86 6.21
C ARG A 822 -18.74 -30.06 5.48
N GLN A 823 -17.46 -30.30 5.62
CA GLN A 823 -16.87 -31.55 5.14
C GLN A 823 -17.62 -32.69 5.81
N ASN A 824 -18.09 -33.61 5.00
CA ASN A 824 -18.73 -34.81 5.52
C ASN A 824 -17.73 -35.56 6.43
N PRO A 825 -17.99 -35.74 7.71
CA PRO A 825 -17.06 -36.40 8.61
C PRO A 825 -16.72 -37.84 8.16
N VAL A 826 -17.63 -38.46 7.39
CA VAL A 826 -17.40 -39.78 6.77
C VAL A 826 -16.34 -39.68 5.68
N SER A 827 -16.37 -38.62 4.85
CA SER A 827 -15.33 -38.42 3.84
C SER A 827 -13.95 -38.14 4.48
N ILE A 828 -13.91 -37.36 5.57
CA ILE A 828 -12.65 -37.12 6.31
C ILE A 828 -12.09 -38.46 6.85
N LEU A 829 -12.95 -39.32 7.37
CA LEU A 829 -12.55 -40.64 7.84
C LEU A 829 -12.08 -41.53 6.68
N ALA A 830 -12.75 -41.46 5.53
CA ALA A 830 -12.35 -42.19 4.33
C ALA A 830 -10.98 -41.74 3.79
N ASP A 831 -10.69 -40.41 3.79
CA ASP A 831 -9.39 -39.88 3.46
C ASP A 831 -8.30 -40.42 4.41
N PHE A 832 -8.56 -40.42 5.73
CA PHE A 832 -7.62 -40.99 6.69
C PHE A 832 -7.31 -42.46 6.40
N ILE A 833 -8.34 -43.26 6.06
CA ILE A 833 -8.18 -44.68 5.74
C ILE A 833 -7.41 -44.84 4.41
N THR A 834 -7.71 -44.03 3.41
CA THR A 834 -7.09 -44.07 2.09
C THR A 834 -5.61 -43.72 2.15
N ASP A 835 -5.26 -42.65 2.87
CA ASP A 835 -3.87 -42.23 3.08
C ASP A 835 -3.05 -43.29 3.86
N ASN A 836 -3.72 -44.10 4.67
CA ASN A 836 -3.12 -45.21 5.41
C ASN A 836 -3.36 -46.55 4.78
N ILE A 837 -3.72 -46.67 3.51
CA ILE A 837 -4.03 -47.93 2.85
C ILE A 837 -2.85 -48.93 2.93
N ASN A 838 -1.63 -48.47 2.79
CA ASN A 838 -0.41 -49.27 2.94
C ASN A 838 -0.15 -49.75 4.38
N ASN A 839 -0.85 -49.18 5.36
CA ASN A 839 -0.78 -49.54 6.78
C ASN A 839 -2.08 -50.24 7.27
N THR A 840 -2.92 -50.70 6.30
CA THR A 840 -4.23 -51.28 6.57
C THR A 840 -4.21 -52.75 6.31
N LEU A 841 -4.70 -53.53 7.28
CA LEU A 841 -4.98 -54.96 7.17
C LEU A 841 -6.47 -55.14 6.83
N VAL A 842 -6.80 -55.74 5.71
CA VAL A 842 -8.17 -56.06 5.33
C VAL A 842 -8.45 -57.52 5.54
N VAL A 843 -9.49 -57.85 6.29
CA VAL A 843 -9.88 -59.19 6.69
C VAL A 843 -11.27 -59.55 6.19
N ALA A 844 -11.46 -60.72 5.60
CA ALA A 844 -12.75 -61.22 5.09
C ALA A 844 -13.28 -62.46 5.83
N GLU A 845 -14.59 -62.74 5.75
CA GLU A 845 -15.38 -63.64 6.66
C GLU A 845 -15.14 -65.15 6.48
N HIS A 846 -14.78 -65.57 5.26
CA HIS A 846 -14.71 -67.04 5.11
C HIS A 846 -13.69 -67.71 5.99
N THR A 847 -13.27 -67.06 6.93
CA THR A 847 -12.19 -67.45 7.84
C THR A 847 -12.65 -67.56 9.30
N ARG A 848 -13.86 -67.14 9.61
CA ARG A 848 -14.44 -67.33 10.95
C ARG A 848 -15.00 -68.76 11.18
N GLN A 849 -15.10 -69.56 10.13
CA GLN A 849 -15.70 -70.92 10.23
C GLN A 849 -14.75 -72.02 10.72
N GLY A 850 -13.56 -71.67 11.22
CA GLY A 850 -12.69 -72.62 11.91
C GLY A 850 -12.11 -73.78 11.10
N LYS A 851 -12.09 -73.64 9.76
CA LYS A 851 -11.37 -74.59 8.89
C LYS A 851 -9.94 -74.10 8.65
N GLU A 852 -8.96 -74.89 9.04
CA GLU A 852 -7.57 -74.60 8.71
C GLU A 852 -7.39 -74.54 7.19
N PRO A 853 -6.69 -73.56 6.64
CA PRO A 853 -6.39 -73.46 5.20
C PRO A 853 -5.52 -74.65 4.77
N PRO A 854 -5.63 -75.07 3.50
CA PRO A 854 -4.71 -76.09 2.94
C PRO A 854 -3.26 -75.64 3.06
N VAL A 855 -2.37 -76.54 3.36
CA VAL A 855 -0.93 -76.28 3.53
C VAL A 855 -0.38 -75.68 2.22
N GLY A 856 0.12 -74.45 2.27
CA GLY A 856 0.73 -73.71 1.14
C GLY A 856 -0.09 -72.63 0.49
N MET A 857 -1.36 -72.34 0.94
CA MET A 857 -2.11 -71.18 0.52
C MET A 857 -1.81 -69.99 1.43
N PRO A 858 -1.79 -68.73 0.88
CA PRO A 858 -1.75 -67.57 1.71
C PRO A 858 -2.96 -67.57 2.65
N ASP A 859 -2.77 -67.02 3.85
CA ASP A 859 -3.78 -66.97 4.90
C ASP A 859 -5.12 -66.44 4.31
N PRO A 860 -6.16 -67.30 4.18
CA PRO A 860 -7.42 -66.94 3.50
C PRO A 860 -8.20 -65.82 4.17
N TYR A 861 -7.73 -65.37 5.32
CA TYR A 861 -8.35 -64.32 6.14
C TYR A 861 -7.95 -62.92 5.70
N VAL A 862 -6.93 -62.79 4.87
CA VAL A 862 -6.34 -61.50 4.57
C VAL A 862 -6.56 -61.15 3.10
N SER A 863 -7.41 -60.15 2.84
CA SER A 863 -7.63 -59.65 1.49
C SER A 863 -6.54 -58.65 1.07
N ILE A 864 -6.06 -57.81 2.00
CA ILE A 864 -4.96 -56.89 1.78
C ILE A 864 -4.03 -56.88 2.97
N GLU A 865 -2.72 -57.00 2.70
CA GLU A 865 -1.68 -56.98 3.72
C GLU A 865 -1.07 -55.58 3.86
N PRO A 866 -0.80 -55.14 5.09
CA PRO A 866 -0.11 -53.85 5.28
C PRO A 866 1.34 -53.96 4.76
N ARG A 867 1.75 -53.01 3.92
CA ARG A 867 3.14 -52.87 3.45
C ARG A 867 4.02 -52.09 4.43
N GLY A 868 3.38 -51.33 5.34
CA GLY A 868 4.02 -50.61 6.42
C GLY A 868 3.62 -51.06 7.81
N SER A 869 3.81 -50.23 8.83
CA SER A 869 3.43 -50.52 10.18
C SER A 869 1.88 -50.53 10.33
N LEU A 870 1.33 -51.65 10.78
CA LEU A 870 -0.12 -51.84 10.95
C LEU A 870 -0.75 -50.73 11.82
N GLN A 871 -1.64 -49.93 11.24
CA GLN A 871 -2.35 -48.80 11.92
C GLN A 871 -3.86 -49.01 11.89
N ILE A 872 -4.38 -49.66 10.85
CA ILE A 872 -5.81 -49.79 10.57
C ILE A 872 -6.11 -51.26 10.27
N ARG A 873 -7.27 -51.76 10.75
CA ARG A 873 -7.86 -53.03 10.39
C ARG A 873 -9.27 -52.79 9.85
N ARG A 874 -9.56 -53.29 8.65
CA ARG A 874 -10.88 -53.29 8.06
C ARG A 874 -11.45 -54.70 8.03
N GLU A 875 -12.61 -54.88 8.62
CA GLU A 875 -13.32 -56.16 8.59
C GLU A 875 -14.51 -56.04 7.63
N LEU A 876 -14.45 -56.73 6.53
CA LEU A 876 -15.40 -56.61 5.41
C LEU A 876 -16.81 -57.12 5.85
N ASP A 877 -16.86 -58.18 6.58
CA ASP A 877 -18.13 -58.86 6.96
C ASP A 877 -18.94 -58.11 7.97
N SER A 878 -18.30 -57.42 8.89
CA SER A 878 -18.94 -56.62 9.92
C SER A 878 -19.06 -55.15 9.54
N ASN A 879 -18.52 -54.79 8.36
CA ASN A 879 -18.38 -53.41 7.90
C ASN A 879 -17.77 -52.50 8.99
N THR A 880 -16.70 -53.03 9.62
CA THR A 880 -16.09 -52.37 10.77
C THR A 880 -14.64 -51.96 10.44
N VAL A 881 -14.30 -50.76 10.75
CA VAL A 881 -12.94 -50.27 10.68
C VAL A 881 -12.41 -50.01 12.08
N VAL A 882 -11.25 -50.60 12.39
CA VAL A 882 -10.59 -50.41 13.67
C VAL A 882 -9.23 -49.79 13.45
N PHE A 883 -8.93 -48.70 14.12
CA PHE A 883 -7.65 -48.01 13.95
C PHE A 883 -7.08 -47.53 15.29
N LYS A 884 -5.76 -47.37 15.32
CA LYS A 884 -5.08 -46.81 16.48
C LYS A 884 -5.50 -45.38 16.70
N LYS A 885 -5.96 -45.05 17.91
CA LYS A 885 -6.30 -43.66 18.24
C LYS A 885 -5.17 -42.69 17.97
N ALA A 886 -3.92 -43.05 18.28
CA ALA A 886 -2.73 -42.25 18.03
C ALA A 886 -2.44 -42.04 16.54
N ALA A 887 -2.85 -42.96 15.65
CA ALA A 887 -2.68 -42.80 14.20
C ALA A 887 -3.65 -41.73 13.66
N LEU A 888 -4.93 -41.82 14.08
CA LEU A 888 -5.90 -40.79 13.73
C LEU A 888 -5.49 -39.41 14.26
N THR A 889 -5.03 -39.32 15.51
CA THR A 889 -4.61 -38.02 16.09
C THR A 889 -3.45 -37.40 15.29
N ARG A 890 -2.40 -38.17 14.98
CA ARG A 890 -1.25 -37.67 14.18
C ARG A 890 -1.64 -37.24 12.78
N TRP A 891 -2.50 -38.03 12.12
CA TRP A 891 -2.99 -37.71 10.79
C TRP A 891 -3.86 -36.44 10.84
N ALA A 892 -4.76 -36.36 11.79
CA ALA A 892 -5.64 -35.21 11.99
C ALA A 892 -4.83 -33.92 12.25
N ASP A 893 -3.82 -33.98 13.14
CA ASP A 893 -2.93 -32.86 13.44
C ASP A 893 -2.18 -32.39 12.17
N SER A 894 -1.69 -33.34 11.32
CA SER A 894 -0.99 -33.00 10.07
C SER A 894 -1.93 -32.45 8.98
N HIS A 895 -3.23 -32.68 9.09
CA HIS A 895 -4.24 -32.23 8.13
C HIS A 895 -5.14 -31.12 8.70
N GLY A 896 -4.78 -30.55 9.86
CA GLY A 896 -5.54 -29.47 10.47
C GLY A 896 -6.97 -29.85 10.90
N VAL A 897 -7.16 -31.13 11.27
CA VAL A 897 -8.46 -31.66 11.72
C VAL A 897 -8.38 -31.99 13.20
N SER A 898 -9.36 -31.59 13.98
CA SER A 898 -9.47 -32.04 15.35
C SER A 898 -10.02 -33.49 15.41
N ALA A 899 -9.19 -34.46 15.82
CA ALA A 899 -9.59 -35.83 15.93
C ALA A 899 -10.74 -36.05 16.90
N SER A 900 -10.84 -35.25 17.99
CA SER A 900 -11.97 -35.31 18.95
C SER A 900 -13.27 -34.82 18.31
N THR A 901 -13.21 -33.67 17.60
CA THR A 901 -14.37 -33.11 16.91
C THR A 901 -14.89 -34.07 15.83
N LEU A 902 -13.97 -34.62 15.03
CA LEU A 902 -14.32 -35.61 14.01
C LEU A 902 -15.06 -36.82 14.61
N LEU A 903 -14.58 -37.36 15.72
CA LEU A 903 -15.22 -38.51 16.39
C LEU A 903 -16.57 -38.15 17.01
N ASP A 904 -16.71 -36.91 17.50
CA ASP A 904 -17.98 -36.44 18.05
C ASP A 904 -19.02 -36.19 16.95
N ASP A 905 -18.60 -35.64 15.82
CA ASP A 905 -19.45 -35.46 14.64
C ASP A 905 -19.91 -36.82 14.06
N LEU A 906 -19.01 -37.80 13.99
CA LEU A 906 -19.34 -39.17 13.55
C LEU A 906 -20.31 -39.89 14.48
N LYS A 907 -20.31 -39.62 15.81
CA LYS A 907 -21.31 -40.16 16.74
C LYS A 907 -22.73 -39.66 16.46
N GLY A 908 -22.86 -38.49 15.88
CA GLY A 908 -24.15 -37.92 15.47
C GLY A 908 -24.72 -38.51 14.17
N TYR A 909 -23.97 -39.37 13.47
CA TYR A 909 -24.42 -39.98 12.21
C TYR A 909 -25.46 -41.11 12.47
N PRO A 910 -26.49 -41.23 11.63
CA PRO A 910 -27.51 -42.29 11.76
C PRO A 910 -26.84 -43.67 11.72
N ASN A 911 -27.17 -44.50 12.69
CA ASN A 911 -26.66 -45.86 12.80
C ASN A 911 -25.13 -45.99 12.99
N ALA A 912 -24.45 -44.93 13.38
CA ALA A 912 -23.04 -44.98 13.72
C ALA A 912 -22.78 -45.72 15.00
N SER A 913 -21.82 -46.65 15.03
CA SER A 913 -21.31 -47.27 16.26
C SER A 913 -19.84 -46.97 16.42
N ILE A 914 -19.46 -46.21 17.45
CA ILE A 914 -18.07 -45.83 17.72
C ILE A 914 -17.70 -46.29 19.12
N ILE A 915 -16.74 -47.19 19.21
CA ILE A 915 -16.36 -47.85 20.47
C ILE A 915 -14.86 -47.69 20.68
N ASN A 916 -14.46 -47.20 21.86
CA ASN A 916 -13.05 -47.28 22.27
C ASN A 916 -12.77 -48.70 22.72
N THR A 917 -11.78 -49.31 22.17
CA THR A 917 -11.40 -50.72 22.46
C THR A 917 -9.89 -50.86 22.71
N LEU A 918 -9.50 -51.93 23.39
CA LEU A 918 -8.11 -52.32 23.54
C LEU A 918 -7.90 -53.60 22.71
N MET A 919 -7.32 -53.45 21.52
CA MET A 919 -7.29 -54.54 20.56
C MET A 919 -5.87 -54.74 19.96
N ASP A 920 -5.54 -55.95 19.63
CA ASP A 920 -4.48 -56.31 18.71
C ASP A 920 -5.05 -56.22 17.27
N LEU A 921 -4.59 -55.28 16.46
CA LEU A 921 -5.06 -55.11 15.08
C LEU A 921 -4.72 -56.28 14.19
N GLY A 922 -3.69 -57.07 14.53
CA GLY A 922 -3.30 -58.34 13.86
C GLY A 922 -4.03 -59.57 14.38
N GLN A 923 -5.03 -59.40 15.28
CA GLN A 923 -5.72 -60.55 15.88
C GLN A 923 -6.28 -61.50 14.81
N GLY A 924 -5.93 -62.81 14.94
CA GLY A 924 -6.34 -63.87 14.00
C GLY A 924 -5.36 -64.07 12.87
N VAL A 925 -4.38 -63.20 12.66
CA VAL A 925 -3.34 -63.32 11.62
C VAL A 925 -1.98 -63.33 12.30
N LYS A 926 -1.42 -64.55 12.50
CA LYS A 926 -0.21 -64.82 13.31
C LYS A 926 0.99 -63.92 12.96
N ARG A 927 1.20 -63.61 11.67
CA ARG A 927 2.34 -62.80 11.21
C ARG A 927 2.21 -61.30 11.48
N PHE A 928 0.99 -60.81 11.81
CA PHE A 928 0.72 -59.44 12.15
C PHE A 928 0.31 -59.27 13.63
N ALA A 929 0.38 -60.31 14.41
CA ALA A 929 0.09 -60.23 15.82
C ALA A 929 0.98 -59.21 16.53
N SER A 930 0.38 -58.34 17.31
CA SER A 930 1.02 -57.22 18.03
C SER A 930 0.49 -57.13 19.46
N ALA A 931 1.13 -56.31 20.28
CA ALA A 931 0.56 -55.99 21.60
C ALA A 931 -0.79 -55.25 21.45
N ARG A 932 -1.73 -55.49 22.38
CA ARG A 932 -2.98 -54.76 22.43
C ARG A 932 -2.75 -53.28 22.62
N GLN A 933 -3.41 -52.46 21.80
CA GLN A 933 -3.28 -51.01 21.77
C GLN A 933 -4.66 -50.32 21.89
N ARG A 934 -4.66 -49.08 22.30
CA ARG A 934 -5.88 -48.25 22.32
C ARG A 934 -6.32 -47.95 20.88
N CYS A 935 -7.40 -48.54 20.48
CA CYS A 935 -8.02 -48.44 19.17
C CYS A 935 -9.42 -47.83 19.27
N ILE A 936 -9.90 -47.34 18.15
CA ILE A 936 -11.28 -46.92 17.94
C ILE A 936 -11.88 -47.86 16.91
N SER A 937 -12.99 -48.49 17.20
CA SER A 937 -13.77 -49.32 16.31
C SER A 937 -14.96 -48.49 15.81
N ILE A 938 -15.07 -48.34 14.50
CA ILE A 938 -16.12 -47.58 13.86
C ILE A 938 -16.88 -48.46 12.89
N ARG A 939 -18.22 -48.38 12.97
CA ARG A 939 -19.12 -48.98 12.00
C ARG A 939 -20.07 -47.90 11.50
N LEU A 940 -20.04 -47.63 10.19
CA LEU A 940 -20.82 -46.62 9.49
C LEU A 940 -21.39 -47.24 8.21
N PRO A 941 -22.73 -47.22 7.99
CA PRO A 941 -23.32 -47.79 6.79
C PRO A 941 -22.82 -47.24 5.46
N ASP A 942 -22.50 -45.96 5.42
CA ASP A 942 -22.09 -45.23 4.19
C ASP A 942 -20.56 -45.17 3.96
N LEU A 943 -19.77 -45.79 4.84
CA LEU A 943 -18.32 -45.72 4.77
C LEU A 943 -17.77 -46.57 3.60
N ASP A 944 -18.34 -47.72 3.32
CA ASP A 944 -17.84 -48.62 2.26
C ASP A 944 -17.93 -48.04 0.85
N GLY A 945 -18.96 -47.24 0.58
CA GLY A 945 -19.10 -46.56 -0.72
C GLY A 945 -18.07 -45.47 -0.96
N GLN A 946 -17.31 -45.04 0.05
CA GLN A 946 -16.30 -44.00 -0.03
C GLN A 946 -14.86 -44.53 0.09
N LEU A 947 -14.72 -45.83 0.43
CA LEU A 947 -13.41 -46.48 0.54
C LEU A 947 -12.95 -47.04 -0.82
N PRO A 948 -11.64 -47.14 -1.07
CA PRO A 948 -11.13 -47.81 -2.25
C PRO A 948 -11.69 -49.23 -2.35
N PRO A 949 -12.11 -49.66 -3.56
CA PRO A 949 -12.61 -51.01 -3.75
C PRO A 949 -11.53 -52.05 -3.35
N VAL A 950 -11.94 -53.05 -2.61
CA VAL A 950 -11.06 -54.22 -2.35
C VAL A 950 -11.05 -55.03 -3.64
N PRO A 951 -9.88 -55.38 -4.22
CA PRO A 951 -9.83 -56.22 -5.39
C PRO A 951 -10.58 -57.54 -5.17
N ASP A 952 -11.59 -57.82 -6.01
CA ASP A 952 -12.24 -59.11 -5.98
C ASP A 952 -11.20 -60.18 -6.31
N MET A 953 -10.97 -61.11 -5.39
CA MET A 953 -10.23 -62.31 -5.63
C MET A 953 -11.20 -63.33 -6.26
N ALA A 954 -11.69 -63.04 -7.45
CA ALA A 954 -12.34 -64.03 -8.31
C ALA A 954 -11.33 -64.55 -9.32
N ASP A 955 -11.07 -65.87 -9.19
CA ASP A 955 -10.48 -66.75 -10.20
C ASP A 955 -9.07 -66.39 -10.74
N GLY A 956 -8.15 -67.22 -10.26
CA GLY A 956 -6.79 -67.28 -10.88
C GLY A 956 -6.86 -67.71 -12.35
N GLU A 957 -6.08 -67.05 -13.08
CA GLU A 957 -5.35 -67.32 -14.33
C GLU A 957 -5.34 -66.07 -15.20
N GLY A 958 -4.20 -65.43 -15.22
CA GLY A 958 -3.96 -64.35 -16.15
C GLY A 958 -2.67 -63.60 -15.76
N GLU A 959 -1.52 -64.04 -16.25
CA GLU A 959 -0.29 -63.27 -16.33
C GLU A 959 -0.63 -61.90 -17.01
N GLY A 960 -0.56 -60.85 -16.27
CA GLY A 960 -0.78 -59.50 -16.78
C GLY A 960 0.11 -58.53 -16.05
N GLU A 961 1.02 -57.95 -16.79
CA GLU A 961 2.01 -56.93 -16.40
C GLU A 961 1.46 -55.82 -15.50
N CYS A 962 2.16 -55.53 -14.46
CA CYS A 962 1.94 -54.44 -13.52
C CYS A 962 2.16 -53.10 -14.23
N PRO A 963 1.14 -52.20 -14.27
CA PRO A 963 1.36 -50.84 -14.72
C PRO A 963 1.60 -49.94 -13.49
N PHE A 964 2.92 -49.85 -13.11
CA PHE A 964 3.51 -48.68 -12.45
C PHE A 964 5.01 -48.73 -12.54
#